data_bed8777b85367803f36f61ac84b34e46
#
_entry.id   bed8777b85367803f36f61ac84b34e46
#
_cell.length_a   1.000
_cell.length_b   1.000
_cell.length_c   1.000
_cell.angle_alpha   90.00
_cell.angle_beta   90.00
_cell.angle_gamma   90.00
#
_symmetry.space_group_name_H-M   'P 1'
#
loop_
_entity.id
_entity.type
_entity.pdbx_description
1 polymer ?
#
loop_
_entity_poly.entity_id
_entity_poly.type
_entity_poly.pdbx_seq_one_letter_code
_entity_poly.pdbx_strand_id
1 'polypeptide(L)'
;MGPALAEMGLGRSLTLLTKLNQQQGLDCMSCAWPDPAHRKAAEFCENGAKAVTWEATPLTVPSSFWAENSLTDLLERDEYWLGQQGRLVEPVHKPADSDHYHPVSWDEAFSIIGERLASLESPDQAAFYTSGRASNEAAFLYQLFVRAYGTNNLPDCSNMCHESTGAALTETLGIGKATVAYDDFAQADLIIVMGQNPGTNHPRMLTALEEAKSNGASVVAVNPLVEAGLKRYKNPQTVRGVVGRGSSIADQYLQIRSGGDMALLQALSRRVLEAEAAAPGTVLDHAFLAEHASGVEETIAHLSAVDEAEVLAATGLTSQEIDELGQRYLRADRVIITWAMGITQHRRAVATIREIVNLLLLRGNMGKPGAGACPVRGHSNVQGDRTMGVWEKMPAWFLDALEREFGFAPPREEGVDSVHGVQAMRRGEIRAWVSLGGNFVGAISDTAAAEAAMRGTDLTVQISTKLNRSHVVTGREAIILPTLGRTEIDRQASGEQFVTVEDTVCAVHASYGAVQPVDERLLSEVAIVCRMAEAVLGDRVSIPWRDFEGDYDLIRDRISRVVPGFDDYSARARRPEGFVLPNGPRDSRSFATATGRAMLTVNALEAVERPAGRLLLQTLRSHDQFNTTIYGLNDRYRGIKKGRRVVFVNPDDLAELGLEDGQRVDIVSEWRGADHGFLSDWRVVAYPTARGCAAAYFPEANVLVPLESVAEGSNTPVSKAVVVRLEPHRADAPDTDAPDTDRAPEPASRPDTEPSLTR
;
A
#
# COMPACT_ATOMS: atom_id res chain seq x y z
N MET A 1 19.76 14.31 -1.74
CA MET A 1 20.25 15.54 -1.05
C MET A 1 19.93 16.81 -1.84
N GLY A 2 20.31 16.96 -3.13
CA GLY A 2 20.04 18.19 -3.88
C GLY A 2 18.56 18.66 -3.86
N PRO A 3 17.58 17.82 -4.22
CA PRO A 3 16.16 18.19 -4.13
C PRO A 3 15.70 18.58 -2.74
N ALA A 4 16.15 17.86 -1.70
CA ALA A 4 15.81 18.17 -0.31
C ALA A 4 16.35 19.53 0.13
N LEU A 5 17.58 19.85 -0.24
CA LEU A 5 18.18 21.16 0.05
C LEU A 5 17.46 22.30 -0.67
N ALA A 6 17.03 22.08 -1.90
CA ALA A 6 16.30 23.06 -2.69
C ALA A 6 14.90 23.34 -2.12
N GLU A 7 14.23 22.32 -1.60
CA GLU A 7 12.84 22.41 -1.11
C GLU A 7 12.75 22.87 0.35
N MET A 8 13.57 22.26 1.24
CA MET A 8 13.48 22.47 2.69
C MET A 8 14.56 23.40 3.26
N GLY A 9 15.58 23.73 2.47
CA GLY A 9 16.79 24.41 2.96
C GLY A 9 17.72 23.51 3.79
N LEU A 10 18.93 24.00 4.10
CA LEU A 10 19.99 23.19 4.72
C LEU A 10 19.63 22.70 6.13
N GLY A 11 19.09 23.60 6.97
CA GLY A 11 18.80 23.27 8.38
C GLY A 11 17.76 22.16 8.53
N ARG A 12 16.58 22.31 7.92
CA ARG A 12 15.52 21.27 7.94
C ARG A 12 16.00 19.96 7.34
N SER A 13 16.70 20.02 6.20
CA SER A 13 17.23 18.83 5.55
C SER A 13 18.19 18.03 6.44
N LEU A 14 19.13 18.69 7.09
CA LEU A 14 20.06 18.02 8.00
C LEU A 14 19.32 17.42 9.21
N THR A 15 18.45 18.21 9.85
CA THR A 15 17.69 17.75 11.03
C THR A 15 16.87 16.50 10.70
N LEU A 16 16.09 16.53 9.63
CA LEU A 16 15.18 15.44 9.30
C LEU A 16 15.93 14.20 8.79
N LEU A 17 16.88 14.34 7.85
CA LEU A 17 17.57 13.20 7.27
C LEU A 17 18.50 12.48 8.26
N THR A 18 19.03 13.18 9.29
CA THR A 18 19.84 12.54 10.33
C THR A 18 19.01 11.84 11.40
N LYS A 19 17.73 12.17 11.52
CA LYS A 19 16.79 11.53 12.46
C LYS A 19 15.90 10.47 11.83
N LEU A 20 15.91 10.39 10.50
CA LEU A 20 15.03 9.47 9.74
C LEU A 20 15.41 8.02 10.00
N ASN A 21 14.45 7.24 10.51
CA ASN A 21 14.59 5.84 10.96
C ASN A 21 15.67 5.63 12.02
N GLN A 22 15.95 6.64 12.81
CA GLN A 22 16.87 6.53 13.95
C GLN A 22 16.10 6.24 15.24
N GLN A 23 16.81 5.66 16.22
CA GLN A 23 16.26 5.48 17.56
C GLN A 23 15.87 6.85 18.14
N GLN A 24 14.66 6.97 18.69
CA GLN A 24 14.07 8.23 19.16
C GLN A 24 14.03 9.33 18.08
N GLY A 25 13.99 8.92 16.82
CA GLY A 25 13.89 9.79 15.66
C GLY A 25 12.53 9.69 14.98
N LEU A 26 12.51 10.12 13.73
CA LEU A 26 11.36 10.09 12.86
C LEU A 26 11.27 8.76 12.14
N ASP A 27 10.15 8.06 12.27
CA ASP A 27 9.85 6.92 11.42
C ASP A 27 9.43 7.37 10.02
N CYS A 28 9.93 6.67 8.98
CA CYS A 28 9.66 7.03 7.60
C CYS A 28 8.21 6.79 7.22
N MET A 29 7.47 7.86 6.87
CA MET A 29 6.07 7.78 6.43
C MET A 29 5.88 7.10 5.05
N SER A 30 6.94 6.58 4.43
CA SER A 30 6.87 5.98 3.09
C SER A 30 6.35 4.53 3.15
N CYS A 31 7.21 3.55 3.41
CA CYS A 31 6.84 2.13 3.36
C CYS A 31 7.01 1.44 4.73
N ALA A 32 6.39 0.26 4.87
CA ALA A 32 6.46 -0.54 6.10
C ALA A 32 7.68 -1.49 6.14
N TRP A 33 8.78 -1.21 5.44
CA TRP A 33 9.97 -2.03 5.55
C TRP A 33 10.62 -1.84 6.92
N PRO A 34 10.92 -2.93 7.66
CA PRO A 34 11.42 -2.87 9.02
C PRO A 34 12.79 -2.21 9.15
N ASP A 35 13.06 -1.71 10.34
CA ASP A 35 14.36 -1.18 10.71
C ASP A 35 15.25 -2.26 11.31
N PRO A 36 16.56 -2.30 10.94
CA PRO A 36 17.51 -3.21 11.57
C PRO A 36 17.77 -2.80 13.04
N ALA A 37 18.08 -3.79 13.89
CA ALA A 37 18.43 -3.53 15.28
C ALA A 37 19.65 -2.59 15.42
N HIS A 38 20.64 -2.76 14.53
CA HIS A 38 21.80 -1.89 14.43
C HIS A 38 21.67 -0.91 13.27
N ARG A 39 21.21 0.31 13.56
CA ARG A 39 20.96 1.35 12.56
C ARG A 39 22.25 2.07 12.16
N LYS A 40 22.38 2.34 10.88
CA LYS A 40 23.47 3.15 10.31
C LYS A 40 23.13 4.63 10.42
N ALA A 41 24.13 5.50 10.37
CA ALA A 41 23.93 6.96 10.46
C ALA A 41 22.98 7.55 9.38
N ALA A 42 22.85 6.88 8.23
CA ALA A 42 21.92 7.24 7.16
C ALA A 42 21.01 6.06 6.86
N GLU A 43 20.03 5.78 7.76
CA GLU A 43 19.11 4.66 7.64
C GLU A 43 17.88 5.02 6.80
N PHE A 44 18.08 5.57 5.62
CA PHE A 44 17.01 5.95 4.71
C PHE A 44 17.35 5.64 3.24
N CYS A 45 16.34 5.49 2.43
CA CYS A 45 16.44 5.37 0.99
C CYS A 45 16.10 6.70 0.29
N GLU A 46 16.30 6.76 -1.01
CA GLU A 46 15.94 7.93 -1.83
C GLU A 46 14.47 8.28 -1.73
N ASN A 47 13.58 7.27 -1.78
CA ASN A 47 12.14 7.49 -1.68
C ASN A 47 11.71 8.01 -0.30
N GLY A 48 12.31 7.50 0.78
CA GLY A 48 12.10 8.04 2.13
C GLY A 48 12.55 9.49 2.26
N ALA A 49 13.72 9.82 1.72
CA ALA A 49 14.19 11.20 1.70
C ALA A 49 13.25 12.14 0.92
N LYS A 50 12.71 11.67 -0.23
CA LYS A 50 11.71 12.43 -1.00
C LYS A 50 10.38 12.57 -0.28
N ALA A 51 9.91 11.52 0.40
CA ALA A 51 8.70 11.57 1.20
C ALA A 51 8.79 12.61 2.32
N VAL A 52 9.91 12.62 3.04
CA VAL A 52 10.19 13.62 4.07
C VAL A 52 10.27 15.03 3.47
N THR A 53 10.96 15.19 2.34
CA THR A 53 11.07 16.48 1.64
C THR A 53 9.70 17.01 1.23
N TRP A 54 8.86 16.14 0.69
CA TRP A 54 7.51 16.46 0.23
C TRP A 54 6.61 16.91 1.39
N GLU A 55 6.66 16.23 2.53
CA GLU A 55 5.86 16.57 3.70
C GLU A 55 6.39 17.80 4.42
N ALA A 56 7.70 17.94 4.58
CA ALA A 56 8.33 19.01 5.36
C ALA A 56 8.60 20.29 4.58
N THR A 57 8.01 20.46 3.40
CA THR A 57 8.12 21.72 2.63
C THR A 57 7.62 22.91 3.45
N PRO A 58 8.30 24.06 3.41
CA PRO A 58 7.80 25.29 4.02
C PRO A 58 6.76 26.01 3.17
N LEU A 59 6.51 25.56 1.94
CA LEU A 59 5.45 26.12 1.09
C LEU A 59 4.09 25.79 1.70
N THR A 60 3.19 26.77 1.68
CA THR A 60 1.82 26.66 2.20
C THR A 60 0.81 27.08 1.17
N VAL A 61 -0.39 26.54 1.24
CA VAL A 61 -1.55 27.00 0.47
C VAL A 61 -2.15 28.18 1.21
N PRO A 62 -2.03 29.42 0.70
CA PRO A 62 -2.57 30.58 1.37
C PRO A 62 -4.08 30.72 1.17
N SER A 63 -4.76 31.50 2.03
CA SER A 63 -6.21 31.75 1.91
C SER A 63 -6.61 32.34 0.54
N SER A 64 -5.74 33.16 -0.09
CA SER A 64 -5.98 33.70 -1.43
C SER A 64 -6.08 32.63 -2.50
N PHE A 65 -5.40 31.48 -2.33
CA PHE A 65 -5.47 30.35 -3.27
C PHE A 65 -6.91 29.88 -3.49
N TRP A 66 -7.69 29.79 -2.43
CA TRP A 66 -9.07 29.32 -2.50
C TRP A 66 -10.01 30.34 -3.15
N ALA A 67 -9.70 31.63 -3.01
CA ALA A 67 -10.45 32.69 -3.68
C ALA A 67 -10.11 32.81 -5.19
N GLU A 68 -8.87 32.47 -5.56
CA GLU A 68 -8.35 32.57 -6.91
C GLU A 68 -8.62 31.32 -7.78
N ASN A 69 -8.90 30.16 -7.16
CA ASN A 69 -9.09 28.90 -7.86
C ASN A 69 -10.45 28.28 -7.52
N SER A 70 -11.32 28.20 -8.48
CA SER A 70 -12.57 27.44 -8.37
C SER A 70 -12.29 25.91 -8.38
N LEU A 71 -13.24 25.11 -7.92
CA LEU A 71 -13.13 23.65 -8.08
C LEU A 71 -13.13 23.23 -9.55
N THR A 72 -13.88 23.95 -10.40
CA THR A 72 -13.85 23.73 -11.84
C THR A 72 -12.44 23.92 -12.41
N ASP A 73 -11.73 24.98 -12.02
CA ASP A 73 -10.34 25.21 -12.45
C ASP A 73 -9.37 24.15 -11.90
N LEU A 74 -9.57 23.75 -10.63
CA LEU A 74 -8.72 22.76 -9.96
C LEU A 74 -8.92 21.34 -10.53
N LEU A 75 -10.10 21.02 -11.04
CA LEU A 75 -10.39 19.73 -11.68
C LEU A 75 -9.61 19.53 -12.99
N GLU A 76 -9.26 20.62 -13.69
CA GLU A 76 -8.42 20.60 -14.90
C GLU A 76 -6.92 20.39 -14.57
N ARG A 77 -6.52 20.49 -13.29
CA ARG A 77 -5.13 20.32 -12.87
C ARG A 77 -4.82 18.84 -12.61
N ASP A 78 -3.61 18.43 -13.00
CA ASP A 78 -3.14 17.08 -12.71
C ASP A 78 -2.76 16.90 -11.23
N GLU A 79 -2.66 15.63 -10.81
CA GLU A 79 -2.29 15.25 -9.45
C GLU A 79 -0.91 15.81 -9.04
N TYR A 80 0.03 15.86 -9.98
CA TYR A 80 1.36 16.39 -9.71
C TYR A 80 1.30 17.87 -9.36
N TRP A 81 0.56 18.66 -10.13
CA TRP A 81 0.39 20.09 -9.89
C TRP A 81 -0.29 20.35 -8.53
N LEU A 82 -1.38 19.64 -8.24
CA LEU A 82 -2.10 19.78 -6.96
C LEU A 82 -1.14 19.55 -5.78
N GLY A 83 -0.35 18.48 -5.82
CA GLY A 83 0.61 18.15 -4.78
C GLY A 83 1.75 19.16 -4.64
N GLN A 84 2.06 19.99 -5.64
CA GLN A 84 3.11 21.01 -5.58
C GLN A 84 2.68 22.34 -4.92
N GLN A 85 1.39 22.52 -4.61
CA GLN A 85 0.89 23.79 -4.06
C GLN A 85 1.36 24.07 -2.62
N GLY A 86 1.87 23.07 -1.90
CA GLY A 86 2.36 23.23 -0.53
C GLY A 86 1.49 22.54 0.51
N ARG A 87 1.75 22.87 1.78
CA ARG A 87 1.01 22.36 2.93
C ARG A 87 -0.30 23.09 3.10
N LEU A 88 -1.37 22.34 3.38
CA LEU A 88 -2.62 22.90 3.89
C LEU A 88 -2.41 23.43 5.31
N VAL A 89 -2.93 24.61 5.64
CA VAL A 89 -2.65 25.27 6.92
C VAL A 89 -3.88 25.81 7.66
N GLU A 90 -5.04 25.84 7.01
CA GLU A 90 -6.29 26.29 7.61
C GLU A 90 -7.47 25.44 7.17
N PRO A 91 -8.47 25.22 8.03
CA PRO A 91 -9.70 24.55 7.65
C PRO A 91 -10.43 25.35 6.58
N VAL A 92 -10.97 24.66 5.59
CA VAL A 92 -11.78 25.29 4.53
C VAL A 92 -13.06 24.52 4.28
N HIS A 93 -14.13 25.22 4.01
CA HIS A 93 -15.45 24.69 3.70
C HIS A 93 -15.91 25.15 2.31
N LYS A 94 -16.42 24.23 1.53
CA LYS A 94 -17.14 24.47 0.29
C LYS A 94 -18.62 24.22 0.52
N PRO A 95 -19.45 25.28 0.63
CA PRO A 95 -20.89 25.14 0.70
C PRO A 95 -21.50 24.48 -0.55
N ALA A 96 -22.72 23.97 -0.43
CA ALA A 96 -23.40 23.26 -1.52
C ALA A 96 -23.65 24.11 -2.77
N ASP A 97 -23.78 25.42 -2.59
CA ASP A 97 -24.06 26.41 -3.63
C ASP A 97 -22.82 27.20 -4.11
N SER A 98 -21.61 26.80 -3.65
CA SER A 98 -20.35 27.43 -4.02
C SER A 98 -19.47 26.49 -4.85
N ASP A 99 -18.72 27.07 -5.81
CA ASP A 99 -17.64 26.39 -6.53
C ASP A 99 -16.24 26.72 -5.93
N HIS A 100 -16.21 27.36 -4.76
CA HIS A 100 -14.98 27.71 -4.06
C HIS A 100 -14.98 27.17 -2.63
N TYR A 101 -13.79 26.85 -2.14
CA TYR A 101 -13.55 26.70 -0.71
C TYR A 101 -13.40 28.06 -0.02
N HIS A 102 -13.92 28.18 1.16
CA HIS A 102 -13.81 29.36 2.02
C HIS A 102 -13.15 28.99 3.34
N PRO A 103 -12.14 29.74 3.82
CA PRO A 103 -11.57 29.54 5.13
C PRO A 103 -12.63 29.65 6.24
N VAL A 104 -12.57 28.71 7.18
CA VAL A 104 -13.44 28.66 8.36
C VAL A 104 -12.61 28.42 9.63
N SER A 105 -13.18 28.71 10.79
CA SER A 105 -12.55 28.31 12.06
C SER A 105 -12.65 26.80 12.29
N TRP A 106 -11.79 26.26 13.16
CA TRP A 106 -11.87 24.85 13.58
C TRP A 106 -13.23 24.52 14.19
N ASP A 107 -13.74 25.39 15.08
CA ASP A 107 -15.04 25.17 15.75
C ASP A 107 -16.20 25.15 14.74
N GLU A 108 -16.16 26.04 13.76
CA GLU A 108 -17.16 26.06 12.68
C GLU A 108 -17.08 24.80 11.81
N ALA A 109 -15.87 24.37 11.42
CA ALA A 109 -15.69 23.16 10.65
C ALA A 109 -16.23 21.92 11.39
N PHE A 110 -15.92 21.76 12.68
CA PHE A 110 -16.43 20.65 13.50
C PHE A 110 -17.94 20.74 13.72
N SER A 111 -18.51 21.95 13.89
CA SER A 111 -19.96 22.14 14.00
C SER A 111 -20.68 21.68 12.75
N ILE A 112 -20.19 22.08 11.56
CA ILE A 112 -20.78 21.67 10.28
C ILE A 112 -20.72 20.12 10.14
N ILE A 113 -19.59 19.50 10.44
CA ILE A 113 -19.47 18.03 10.40
C ILE A 113 -20.47 17.38 11.36
N GLY A 114 -20.55 17.86 12.60
CA GLY A 114 -21.46 17.35 13.61
C GLY A 114 -22.92 17.43 13.16
N GLU A 115 -23.35 18.59 12.65
CA GLU A 115 -24.71 18.83 12.17
C GLU A 115 -25.05 17.92 10.97
N ARG A 116 -24.13 17.78 10.01
CA ARG A 116 -24.36 16.95 8.81
C ARG A 116 -24.42 15.47 9.15
N LEU A 117 -23.52 14.95 9.97
CA LEU A 117 -23.55 13.55 10.38
C LEU A 117 -24.77 13.24 11.28
N ALA A 118 -25.19 14.18 12.14
CA ALA A 118 -26.40 14.04 12.94
C ALA A 118 -27.70 14.10 12.11
N SER A 119 -27.67 14.73 10.93
CA SER A 119 -28.84 14.83 10.05
C SER A 119 -29.10 13.57 9.19
N LEU A 120 -28.19 12.61 9.19
CA LEU A 120 -28.35 11.35 8.46
C LEU A 120 -29.42 10.48 9.17
N GLU A 121 -30.20 9.75 8.38
CA GLU A 121 -31.26 8.88 8.89
C GLU A 121 -30.71 7.65 9.63
N SER A 122 -29.51 7.21 9.24
CA SER A 122 -28.78 6.09 9.86
C SER A 122 -27.29 6.39 9.87
N PRO A 123 -26.54 5.96 10.92
CA PRO A 123 -25.09 6.00 10.93
C PRO A 123 -24.45 5.29 9.73
N ASP A 124 -25.10 4.27 9.16
CA ASP A 124 -24.61 3.54 8.01
C ASP A 124 -24.67 4.33 6.69
N GLN A 125 -25.30 5.51 6.69
CA GLN A 125 -25.22 6.44 5.57
C GLN A 125 -23.90 7.24 5.53
N ALA A 126 -23.02 7.04 6.50
CA ALA A 126 -21.65 7.57 6.51
C ALA A 126 -20.62 6.45 6.36
N ALA A 127 -19.50 6.75 5.68
CA ALA A 127 -18.34 5.89 5.61
C ALA A 127 -17.08 6.68 5.98
N PHE A 128 -16.14 6.01 6.64
CA PHE A 128 -14.97 6.60 7.28
C PHE A 128 -13.68 5.90 6.79
N TYR A 129 -13.10 6.44 5.73
CA TYR A 129 -11.90 5.88 5.11
C TYR A 129 -10.62 6.24 5.88
N THR A 130 -9.67 5.31 5.93
CA THR A 130 -8.36 5.53 6.54
C THR A 130 -7.23 5.19 5.56
N SER A 131 -6.26 6.09 5.47
CA SER A 131 -5.00 5.83 4.79
C SER A 131 -4.05 5.03 5.69
N GLY A 132 -3.27 4.11 5.13
CA GLY A 132 -2.28 3.32 5.87
C GLY A 132 -1.06 4.10 6.38
N ARG A 133 -1.19 5.40 6.57
CA ARG A 133 -0.19 6.28 7.17
C ARG A 133 -0.59 6.85 8.53
N ALA A 134 -1.85 6.73 8.91
CA ALA A 134 -2.29 7.14 10.24
C ALA A 134 -1.45 6.43 11.30
N SER A 135 -1.22 7.08 12.45
CA SER A 135 -0.53 6.43 13.56
C SER A 135 -1.44 5.42 14.26
N ASN A 136 -0.86 4.51 15.04
CA ASN A 136 -1.67 3.58 15.84
C ASN A 136 -2.66 4.31 16.75
N GLU A 137 -2.22 5.40 17.37
CA GLU A 137 -3.05 6.21 18.25
C GLU A 137 -4.21 6.86 17.49
N ALA A 138 -3.94 7.49 16.34
CA ALA A 138 -4.97 8.11 15.51
C ALA A 138 -5.94 7.06 14.93
N ALA A 139 -5.43 5.93 14.45
CA ALA A 139 -6.22 4.83 13.91
C ALA A 139 -7.15 4.23 14.98
N PHE A 140 -6.64 4.00 16.20
CA PHE A 140 -7.44 3.48 17.31
C PHE A 140 -8.57 4.43 17.70
N LEU A 141 -8.27 5.73 17.83
CA LEU A 141 -9.31 6.73 18.16
C LEU A 141 -10.31 6.89 17.02
N TYR A 142 -9.86 6.82 15.76
CA TYR A 142 -10.74 6.96 14.61
C TYR A 142 -11.77 5.83 14.55
N GLN A 143 -11.33 4.57 14.67
CA GLN A 143 -12.26 3.45 14.72
C GLN A 143 -13.15 3.46 15.97
N LEU A 144 -12.64 3.94 17.12
CA LEU A 144 -13.42 4.11 18.34
C LEU A 144 -14.53 5.13 18.14
N PHE A 145 -14.22 6.28 17.55
CA PHE A 145 -15.20 7.30 17.16
C PHE A 145 -16.28 6.73 16.23
N VAL A 146 -15.88 6.06 15.16
CA VAL A 146 -16.79 5.53 14.14
C VAL A 146 -17.75 4.49 14.73
N ARG A 147 -17.26 3.60 15.60
CA ARG A 147 -18.10 2.61 16.27
C ARG A 147 -19.00 3.22 17.35
N ALA A 148 -18.52 4.25 18.05
CA ALA A 148 -19.34 5.01 18.98
C ALA A 148 -20.41 5.85 18.25
N TYR A 149 -20.13 6.28 17.01
CA TYR A 149 -21.12 6.91 16.13
C TYR A 149 -22.21 5.93 15.70
N GLY A 150 -21.89 4.64 15.55
CA GLY A 150 -22.86 3.55 15.35
C GLY A 150 -22.74 2.81 14.03
N THR A 151 -21.57 2.81 13.37
CA THR A 151 -21.34 2.06 12.14
C THR A 151 -20.00 1.33 12.12
N ASN A 152 -19.88 0.27 11.30
CA ASN A 152 -18.66 -0.40 10.94
C ASN A 152 -18.17 -0.03 9.51
N ASN A 153 -18.73 1.00 8.88
CA ASN A 153 -18.30 1.47 7.56
C ASN A 153 -16.91 2.11 7.65
N LEU A 154 -15.89 1.27 7.78
CA LEU A 154 -14.48 1.61 7.92
C LEU A 154 -13.65 1.06 6.75
N PRO A 155 -13.94 1.48 5.50
CA PRO A 155 -13.08 1.11 4.38
C PRO A 155 -11.67 1.67 4.60
N ASP A 156 -10.67 0.92 4.14
CA ASP A 156 -9.29 1.35 4.29
C ASP A 156 -8.43 1.05 3.06
N CYS A 157 -7.20 1.52 3.05
CA CYS A 157 -6.28 1.26 1.95
C CYS A 157 -5.85 -0.21 1.86
N SER A 158 -5.98 -1.02 2.92
CA SER A 158 -5.66 -2.46 2.90
C SER A 158 -6.62 -3.24 2.01
N ASN A 159 -7.90 -2.80 1.93
CA ASN A 159 -8.88 -3.39 1.01
C ASN A 159 -8.37 -3.40 -0.44
N MET A 160 -7.62 -2.35 -0.85
CA MET A 160 -7.07 -2.22 -2.20
C MET A 160 -5.66 -2.82 -2.35
N CYS A 161 -5.04 -3.27 -1.27
CA CYS A 161 -3.61 -3.59 -1.23
C CYS A 161 -3.34 -5.05 -0.84
N HIS A 162 -3.60 -5.43 0.40
CA HIS A 162 -3.22 -6.71 1.00
C HIS A 162 -4.38 -7.46 1.67
N GLU A 163 -5.63 -7.13 1.37
CA GLU A 163 -6.79 -7.87 1.90
C GLU A 163 -6.72 -9.35 1.50
N SER A 164 -6.32 -9.65 0.24
CA SER A 164 -6.11 -11.03 -0.21
C SER A 164 -5.08 -11.78 0.64
N THR A 165 -4.04 -11.09 1.13
CA THR A 165 -3.06 -11.67 2.05
C THR A 165 -3.68 -11.94 3.42
N GLY A 166 -4.45 -10.96 3.94
CA GLY A 166 -5.17 -11.11 5.21
C GLY A 166 -6.09 -12.30 5.20
N ALA A 167 -6.92 -12.42 4.16
CA ALA A 167 -7.86 -13.53 3.99
C ALA A 167 -7.15 -14.89 3.94
N ALA A 168 -6.15 -15.04 3.06
CA ALA A 168 -5.44 -16.31 2.89
C ALA A 168 -4.67 -16.74 4.14
N LEU A 169 -3.87 -15.84 4.73
CA LEU A 169 -3.01 -16.18 5.87
C LEU A 169 -3.81 -16.35 7.17
N THR A 170 -4.89 -15.60 7.38
CA THR A 170 -5.76 -15.81 8.55
C THR A 170 -6.41 -17.20 8.50
N GLU A 171 -6.89 -17.62 7.34
CA GLU A 171 -7.46 -18.94 7.16
C GLU A 171 -6.41 -20.05 7.36
N THR A 172 -5.25 -19.91 6.71
CA THR A 172 -4.26 -21.00 6.64
C THR A 172 -3.28 -21.05 7.82
N LEU A 173 -2.97 -19.91 8.43
CA LEU A 173 -1.99 -19.78 9.51
C LEU A 173 -2.57 -19.19 10.81
N GLY A 174 -3.81 -18.67 10.77
CA GLY A 174 -4.44 -18.01 11.91
C GLY A 174 -4.01 -16.58 12.15
N ILE A 175 -3.20 -15.97 11.26
CA ILE A 175 -2.72 -14.59 11.38
C ILE A 175 -2.43 -13.99 10.01
N GLY A 176 -3.00 -12.86 9.70
CA GLY A 176 -2.84 -12.16 8.41
C GLY A 176 -1.53 -11.36 8.28
N LYS A 177 -0.44 -11.78 8.92
CA LYS A 177 0.82 -11.04 9.03
C LYS A 177 2.03 -11.89 8.59
N ALA A 178 3.20 -11.25 8.41
CA ALA A 178 4.44 -11.96 8.14
C ALA A 178 4.82 -12.91 9.29
N THR A 179 5.36 -14.08 8.93
CA THR A 179 5.81 -15.11 9.90
C THR A 179 7.34 -15.17 9.99
N VAL A 180 8.01 -14.08 9.69
CA VAL A 180 9.46 -13.89 9.78
C VAL A 180 9.79 -12.63 10.58
N ALA A 181 10.99 -12.58 11.15
CA ALA A 181 11.61 -11.39 11.69
C ALA A 181 12.57 -10.76 10.65
N TYR A 182 13.03 -9.52 10.89
CA TYR A 182 14.02 -8.88 10.02
C TYR A 182 15.30 -9.71 9.86
N ASP A 183 15.83 -10.23 10.96
CA ASP A 183 17.08 -10.97 11.00
C ASP A 183 17.01 -12.35 10.30
N ASP A 184 15.82 -12.86 10.03
CA ASP A 184 15.61 -14.11 9.27
C ASP A 184 16.12 -14.00 7.83
N PHE A 185 16.06 -12.79 7.22
CA PHE A 185 16.57 -12.58 5.87
C PHE A 185 18.06 -12.93 5.76
N ALA A 186 18.86 -12.58 6.76
CA ALA A 186 20.30 -12.87 6.81
C ALA A 186 20.63 -14.36 7.03
N GLN A 187 19.64 -15.16 7.46
CA GLN A 187 19.76 -16.58 7.78
C GLN A 187 19.16 -17.49 6.70
N ALA A 188 18.41 -16.96 5.75
CA ALA A 188 17.78 -17.74 4.69
C ALA A 188 18.80 -18.37 3.74
N ASP A 189 18.49 -19.54 3.20
CA ASP A 189 19.24 -20.17 2.11
C ASP A 189 18.69 -19.76 0.74
N LEU A 190 17.37 -19.51 0.66
CA LEU A 190 16.67 -19.09 -0.54
C LEU A 190 15.63 -18.03 -0.20
N ILE A 191 15.63 -16.94 -0.96
CA ILE A 191 14.59 -15.91 -0.88
C ILE A 191 13.94 -15.79 -2.28
N ILE A 192 12.62 -16.06 -2.36
CA ILE A 192 11.83 -15.89 -3.58
C ILE A 192 11.04 -14.59 -3.47
N VAL A 193 11.28 -13.66 -4.39
CA VAL A 193 10.64 -12.34 -4.45
C VAL A 193 9.62 -12.34 -5.58
N MET A 194 8.32 -12.39 -5.24
CA MET A 194 7.22 -12.56 -6.19
C MET A 194 6.37 -11.29 -6.31
N GLY A 195 6.08 -10.85 -7.53
CA GLY A 195 5.17 -9.74 -7.78
C GLY A 195 5.56 -8.44 -7.03
N GLN A 196 6.85 -8.19 -6.87
CA GLN A 196 7.40 -7.10 -6.08
C GLN A 196 8.56 -6.41 -6.79
N ASN A 197 8.61 -5.08 -6.70
CA ASN A 197 9.77 -4.28 -7.12
C ASN A 197 10.36 -3.55 -5.91
N PRO A 198 11.24 -4.20 -5.13
CA PRO A 198 11.82 -3.58 -3.94
C PRO A 198 12.62 -2.33 -4.29
N GLY A 199 13.28 -2.27 -5.44
CA GLY A 199 14.05 -1.09 -5.87
C GLY A 199 13.22 0.19 -6.00
N THR A 200 11.92 0.07 -6.24
CA THR A 200 10.98 1.19 -6.32
C THR A 200 10.16 1.33 -5.04
N ASN A 201 9.62 0.23 -4.51
CA ASN A 201 8.61 0.29 -3.44
C ASN A 201 9.21 0.16 -2.03
N HIS A 202 10.33 -0.58 -1.88
CA HIS A 202 10.98 -0.88 -0.60
C HIS A 202 12.50 -0.89 -0.74
N PRO A 203 13.15 0.26 -1.11
CA PRO A 203 14.57 0.23 -1.50
C PRO A 203 15.51 -0.27 -0.41
N ARG A 204 15.17 -0.13 0.87
CA ARG A 204 15.97 -0.66 2.00
C ARG A 204 15.95 -2.19 2.05
N MET A 205 14.94 -2.85 1.50
CA MET A 205 14.92 -4.31 1.36
C MET A 205 16.09 -4.83 0.50
N LEU A 206 16.55 -4.05 -0.48
CA LEU A 206 17.72 -4.44 -1.28
C LEU A 206 18.98 -4.60 -0.43
N THR A 207 19.12 -3.87 0.68
CA THR A 207 20.23 -4.02 1.62
C THR A 207 20.13 -5.37 2.35
N ALA A 208 18.93 -5.76 2.81
CA ALA A 208 18.72 -7.07 3.43
C ALA A 208 18.96 -8.23 2.45
N LEU A 209 18.52 -8.09 1.19
CA LEU A 209 18.80 -9.08 0.14
C LEU A 209 20.31 -9.17 -0.19
N GLU A 210 21.02 -8.03 -0.23
CA GLU A 210 22.49 -8.02 -0.42
C GLU A 210 23.21 -8.70 0.74
N GLU A 211 22.77 -8.49 1.96
CA GLU A 211 23.30 -9.14 3.17
C GLU A 211 23.04 -10.65 3.14
N ALA A 212 21.81 -11.08 2.87
CA ALA A 212 21.46 -12.48 2.71
C ALA A 212 22.37 -13.20 1.68
N LYS A 213 22.58 -12.59 0.53
CA LYS A 213 23.51 -13.10 -0.50
C LYS A 213 24.95 -13.17 -0.02
N SER A 214 25.40 -12.21 0.76
CA SER A 214 26.74 -12.21 1.34
C SER A 214 26.93 -13.37 2.31
N ASN A 215 25.85 -13.84 2.92
CA ASN A 215 25.81 -15.00 3.80
C ASN A 215 25.57 -16.33 3.05
N GLY A 216 25.44 -16.29 1.71
CA GLY A 216 25.30 -17.49 0.88
C GLY A 216 23.89 -17.80 0.39
N ALA A 217 22.90 -16.97 0.68
CA ALA A 217 21.55 -17.15 0.18
C ALA A 217 21.47 -17.00 -1.36
N SER A 218 20.59 -17.77 -1.98
CA SER A 218 20.15 -17.55 -3.36
C SER A 218 18.93 -16.63 -3.35
N VAL A 219 18.84 -15.71 -4.31
CA VAL A 219 17.67 -14.83 -4.51
C VAL A 219 17.08 -15.09 -5.88
N VAL A 220 15.79 -15.37 -5.93
CA VAL A 220 15.02 -15.56 -7.17
C VAL A 220 13.95 -14.50 -7.28
N ALA A 221 13.89 -13.84 -8.44
CA ALA A 221 12.87 -12.84 -8.74
C ALA A 221 11.82 -13.43 -9.71
N VAL A 222 10.54 -13.25 -9.40
CA VAL A 222 9.41 -13.68 -10.22
C VAL A 222 8.54 -12.45 -10.50
N ASN A 223 8.65 -11.90 -11.71
CA ASN A 223 7.92 -10.71 -12.15
C ASN A 223 7.70 -10.70 -13.66
N PRO A 224 6.60 -10.12 -14.16
CA PRO A 224 6.39 -9.95 -15.60
C PRO A 224 7.35 -8.95 -16.26
N LEU A 225 7.84 -7.95 -15.53
CA LEU A 225 8.80 -6.96 -16.01
C LEU A 225 10.18 -7.18 -15.38
N VAL A 226 11.21 -6.79 -16.13
CA VAL A 226 12.57 -6.77 -15.62
C VAL A 226 12.79 -5.52 -14.77
N GLU A 227 12.91 -5.70 -13.45
CA GLU A 227 13.08 -4.63 -12.48
C GLU A 227 14.56 -4.37 -12.15
N ALA A 228 14.99 -3.12 -12.34
CA ALA A 228 16.41 -2.74 -12.24
C ALA A 228 17.02 -3.08 -10.87
N GLY A 229 16.29 -2.84 -9.76
CA GLY A 229 16.78 -3.09 -8.42
C GLY A 229 17.03 -4.57 -8.12
N LEU A 230 16.26 -5.47 -8.69
CA LEU A 230 16.46 -6.92 -8.56
C LEU A 230 17.61 -7.44 -9.45
N LYS A 231 17.93 -6.75 -10.54
CA LYS A 231 19.12 -7.09 -11.33
C LYS A 231 20.41 -6.61 -10.69
N ARG A 232 20.44 -5.34 -10.29
CA ARG A 232 21.66 -4.75 -9.73
C ARG A 232 21.37 -3.66 -8.72
N TYR A 233 21.99 -3.76 -7.57
CA TYR A 233 21.91 -2.79 -6.49
C TYR A 233 23.24 -2.10 -6.25
N LYS A 234 23.22 -0.77 -6.21
CA LYS A 234 24.35 0.06 -5.76
C LYS A 234 24.04 0.58 -4.36
N ASN A 235 24.53 -0.15 -3.36
CA ASN A 235 24.30 0.22 -1.96
C ASN A 235 25.06 1.53 -1.65
N PRO A 236 24.38 2.63 -1.37
CA PRO A 236 25.02 3.93 -1.14
C PRO A 236 25.83 3.99 0.16
N GLN A 237 25.72 2.98 1.01
CA GLN A 237 26.40 2.90 2.30
C GLN A 237 27.68 2.05 2.25
N THR A 238 28.04 1.54 1.08
CA THR A 238 29.25 0.73 0.89
C THR A 238 30.16 1.35 -0.16
N VAL A 239 31.50 1.22 0.03
CA VAL A 239 32.48 1.70 -0.96
C VAL A 239 32.26 1.03 -2.32
N ARG A 240 31.96 -0.27 -2.34
CA ARG A 240 31.64 -1.04 -3.56
C ARG A 240 30.40 -0.50 -4.28
N GLY A 241 29.39 -0.04 -3.55
CA GLY A 241 28.17 0.53 -4.12
C GLY A 241 28.38 1.95 -4.64
N VAL A 242 29.19 2.77 -3.96
CA VAL A 242 29.42 4.17 -4.34
C VAL A 242 30.38 4.28 -5.55
N VAL A 243 31.49 3.55 -5.55
CA VAL A 243 32.57 3.68 -6.58
C VAL A 243 32.54 2.50 -7.56
N GLY A 244 31.96 1.34 -7.17
CA GLY A 244 32.01 0.12 -7.94
C GLY A 244 30.78 -0.13 -8.84
N ARG A 245 30.71 -1.36 -9.38
CA ARG A 245 29.62 -1.84 -10.23
C ARG A 245 28.36 -2.23 -9.44
N GLY A 246 28.38 -2.22 -8.09
CA GLY A 246 27.32 -2.72 -7.24
C GLY A 246 27.24 -4.26 -7.20
N SER A 247 26.16 -4.78 -6.59
CA SER A 247 25.91 -6.22 -6.38
C SER A 247 24.78 -6.70 -7.29
N SER A 248 24.92 -7.90 -7.89
CA SER A 248 23.79 -8.60 -8.51
C SER A 248 22.89 -9.13 -7.40
N ILE A 249 21.58 -8.87 -7.47
CA ILE A 249 20.63 -9.33 -6.45
C ILE A 249 20.05 -10.68 -6.84
N ALA A 250 19.27 -10.76 -7.92
CA ALA A 250 18.69 -12.02 -8.34
C ALA A 250 19.74 -12.94 -8.99
N ASP A 251 19.76 -14.21 -8.58
CA ASP A 251 20.54 -15.29 -9.19
C ASP A 251 19.76 -15.95 -10.34
N GLN A 252 18.44 -15.94 -10.26
CA GLN A 252 17.53 -16.35 -11.33
C GLN A 252 16.40 -15.32 -11.43
N TYR A 253 16.03 -14.96 -12.66
CA TYR A 253 14.94 -14.03 -12.94
C TYR A 253 13.93 -14.70 -13.85
N LEU A 254 12.74 -15.00 -13.33
CA LEU A 254 11.64 -15.60 -14.07
C LEU A 254 10.67 -14.50 -14.54
N GLN A 255 10.63 -14.26 -15.83
CA GLN A 255 9.67 -13.33 -16.45
C GLN A 255 8.34 -14.05 -16.68
N ILE A 256 7.59 -14.21 -15.62
CA ILE A 256 6.31 -14.91 -15.65
C ILE A 256 5.22 -14.07 -16.33
N ARG A 257 4.32 -14.72 -17.06
CA ARG A 257 3.10 -14.08 -17.56
C ARG A 257 2.23 -13.64 -16.37
N SER A 258 1.61 -12.48 -16.47
CA SER A 258 0.73 -11.95 -15.42
C SER A 258 -0.40 -12.92 -15.12
N GLY A 259 -0.55 -13.32 -13.85
CA GLY A 259 -1.50 -14.33 -13.39
C GLY A 259 -1.01 -15.79 -13.43
N GLY A 260 0.23 -16.04 -13.85
CA GLY A 260 0.82 -17.40 -13.87
C GLY A 260 1.41 -17.86 -12.54
N ASP A 261 1.41 -17.02 -11.51
CA ASP A 261 2.10 -17.27 -10.24
C ASP A 261 1.61 -18.52 -9.52
N MET A 262 0.28 -18.76 -9.51
CA MET A 262 -0.31 -19.96 -8.91
C MET A 262 0.17 -21.25 -9.61
N ALA A 263 0.20 -21.25 -10.94
CA ALA A 263 0.69 -22.37 -11.74
C ALA A 263 2.18 -22.68 -11.44
N LEU A 264 3.01 -21.64 -11.31
CA LEU A 264 4.42 -21.80 -10.91
C LEU A 264 4.56 -22.43 -9.53
N LEU A 265 3.79 -21.97 -8.54
CA LEU A 265 3.84 -22.50 -7.17
C LEU A 265 3.39 -23.95 -7.11
N GLN A 266 2.33 -24.33 -7.85
CA GLN A 266 1.87 -25.71 -7.96
C GLN A 266 2.91 -26.59 -8.67
N ALA A 267 3.55 -26.10 -9.72
CA ALA A 267 4.63 -26.83 -10.39
C ALA A 267 5.83 -27.06 -9.46
N LEU A 268 6.21 -26.07 -8.64
CA LEU A 268 7.27 -26.23 -7.64
C LEU A 268 6.88 -27.25 -6.58
N SER A 269 5.65 -27.21 -6.07
CA SER A 269 5.13 -28.19 -5.12
C SER A 269 5.14 -29.59 -5.71
N ARG A 270 4.75 -29.76 -6.99
CA ARG A 270 4.86 -31.02 -7.71
C ARG A 270 6.31 -31.52 -7.80
N ARG A 271 7.31 -30.64 -8.10
CA ARG A 271 8.73 -31.02 -8.09
C ARG A 271 9.21 -31.50 -6.72
N VAL A 272 8.71 -30.89 -5.63
CA VAL A 272 8.97 -31.36 -4.26
C VAL A 272 8.42 -32.76 -4.03
N LEU A 273 7.18 -33.02 -4.48
CA LEU A 273 6.54 -34.33 -4.35
C LEU A 273 7.20 -35.42 -5.21
N GLU A 274 7.63 -35.08 -6.43
CA GLU A 274 8.39 -35.97 -7.31
C GLU A 274 9.75 -36.36 -6.67
N ALA A 275 10.43 -35.40 -6.05
CA ALA A 275 11.68 -35.64 -5.33
C ALA A 275 11.47 -36.51 -4.08
N GLU A 276 10.39 -36.30 -3.34
CA GLU A 276 9.98 -37.16 -2.21
C GLU A 276 9.68 -38.60 -2.66
N ALA A 277 8.97 -38.76 -3.78
CA ALA A 277 8.67 -40.08 -4.36
C ALA A 277 9.94 -40.80 -4.80
N ALA A 278 10.95 -40.08 -5.30
CA ALA A 278 12.25 -40.63 -5.69
C ALA A 278 13.14 -40.99 -4.47
N ALA A 279 13.00 -40.29 -3.35
CA ALA A 279 13.76 -40.48 -2.12
C ALA A 279 12.83 -40.35 -0.89
N PRO A 280 11.97 -41.33 -0.63
CA PRO A 280 10.93 -41.24 0.41
C PRO A 280 11.47 -40.92 1.80
N GLY A 281 10.81 -39.96 2.48
CA GLY A 281 11.16 -39.55 3.84
C GLY A 281 12.34 -38.60 3.94
N THR A 282 12.83 -38.03 2.80
CA THR A 282 14.01 -37.15 2.80
C THR A 282 13.75 -35.70 2.36
N VAL A 283 12.61 -35.44 1.74
CA VAL A 283 12.30 -34.11 1.18
C VAL A 283 11.20 -33.40 1.94
N LEU A 284 10.09 -34.07 2.22
CA LEU A 284 9.01 -33.51 3.03
C LEU A 284 9.39 -33.49 4.52
N ASP A 285 8.96 -32.47 5.25
CA ASP A 285 9.04 -32.45 6.71
C ASP A 285 7.85 -33.22 7.33
N HIS A 286 7.94 -34.56 7.31
CA HIS A 286 6.88 -35.44 7.80
C HIS A 286 6.53 -35.19 9.27
N ALA A 287 7.52 -34.83 10.10
CA ALA A 287 7.29 -34.54 11.52
C ALA A 287 6.46 -33.27 11.69
N PHE A 288 6.82 -32.20 10.97
CA PHE A 288 6.05 -30.94 10.94
C PHE A 288 4.63 -31.17 10.41
N LEU A 289 4.49 -31.87 9.28
CA LEU A 289 3.21 -32.14 8.66
C LEU A 289 2.28 -32.93 9.58
N ALA A 290 2.78 -33.95 10.26
CA ALA A 290 2.00 -34.77 11.20
C ALA A 290 1.56 -34.01 12.45
N GLU A 291 2.43 -33.16 13.01
CA GLU A 291 2.17 -32.46 14.27
C GLU A 291 1.39 -31.14 14.04
N HIS A 292 1.76 -30.37 13.02
CA HIS A 292 1.34 -28.99 12.89
C HIS A 292 0.42 -28.70 11.69
N ALA A 293 0.20 -29.66 10.79
CA ALA A 293 -0.55 -29.41 9.57
C ALA A 293 -1.87 -30.20 9.47
N SER A 294 -2.80 -29.69 8.68
CA SER A 294 -4.07 -30.35 8.27
C SER A 294 -4.30 -30.19 6.78
N GLY A 295 -5.13 -31.06 6.16
CA GLY A 295 -5.40 -31.04 4.69
C GLY A 295 -4.26 -31.61 3.84
N VAL A 296 -3.30 -32.34 4.46
CA VAL A 296 -2.06 -32.78 3.81
C VAL A 296 -2.32 -33.77 2.67
N GLU A 297 -3.10 -34.83 2.91
CA GLU A 297 -3.30 -35.91 1.95
C GLU A 297 -4.02 -35.43 0.68
N GLU A 298 -5.08 -34.63 0.85
CA GLU A 298 -5.87 -34.08 -0.25
C GLU A 298 -5.05 -33.10 -1.10
N THR A 299 -4.27 -32.25 -0.43
CA THR A 299 -3.39 -31.29 -1.13
C THR A 299 -2.27 -31.98 -1.88
N ILE A 300 -1.64 -33.01 -1.31
CA ILE A 300 -0.60 -33.81 -2.00
C ILE A 300 -1.19 -34.51 -3.22
N ALA A 301 -2.39 -35.11 -3.10
CA ALA A 301 -3.06 -35.75 -4.22
C ALA A 301 -3.34 -34.77 -5.36
N HIS A 302 -3.85 -33.57 -5.02
CA HIS A 302 -4.11 -32.51 -5.98
C HIS A 302 -2.83 -32.03 -6.69
N LEU A 303 -1.80 -31.68 -5.92
CA LEU A 303 -0.55 -31.13 -6.45
C LEU A 303 0.23 -32.17 -7.29
N SER A 304 0.11 -33.46 -6.98
CA SER A 304 0.70 -34.54 -7.78
C SER A 304 0.05 -34.71 -9.15
N ALA A 305 -1.21 -34.25 -9.31
CA ALA A 305 -1.98 -34.34 -10.54
C ALA A 305 -1.87 -33.10 -11.43
N VAL A 306 -1.09 -32.10 -11.06
CA VAL A 306 -0.92 -30.84 -11.83
C VAL A 306 -0.34 -31.14 -13.21
N ASP A 307 -0.98 -30.60 -14.27
CA ASP A 307 -0.57 -30.80 -15.65
C ASP A 307 0.56 -29.84 -16.05
N GLU A 308 1.67 -30.38 -16.54
CA GLU A 308 2.84 -29.60 -16.96
C GLU A 308 2.53 -28.67 -18.15
N ALA A 309 1.72 -29.15 -19.12
CA ALA A 309 1.40 -28.35 -20.30
C ALA A 309 0.53 -27.15 -19.92
N GLU A 310 -0.39 -27.32 -18.98
CA GLU A 310 -1.21 -26.23 -18.43
C GLU A 310 -0.35 -25.21 -17.68
N VAL A 311 0.61 -25.68 -16.88
CA VAL A 311 1.57 -24.81 -16.18
C VAL A 311 2.38 -23.97 -17.17
N LEU A 312 2.98 -24.59 -18.19
CA LEU A 312 3.78 -23.86 -19.18
C LEU A 312 2.94 -22.85 -19.96
N ALA A 313 1.71 -23.20 -20.31
CA ALA A 313 0.77 -22.30 -20.98
C ALA A 313 0.38 -21.10 -20.08
N ALA A 314 0.14 -21.31 -18.79
CA ALA A 314 -0.24 -20.28 -17.86
C ALA A 314 0.93 -19.34 -17.51
N THR A 315 2.11 -19.91 -17.26
CA THR A 315 3.29 -19.14 -16.83
C THR A 315 4.03 -18.45 -17.98
N GLY A 316 4.00 -19.03 -19.18
CA GLY A 316 4.86 -18.62 -20.30
C GLY A 316 6.34 -18.91 -20.09
N LEU A 317 6.69 -19.69 -19.06
CA LEU A 317 8.04 -20.14 -18.75
C LEU A 317 8.35 -21.47 -19.47
N THR A 318 9.63 -21.79 -19.55
CA THR A 318 10.09 -23.10 -20.01
C THR A 318 10.17 -24.09 -18.84
N SER A 319 10.04 -25.39 -19.12
CA SER A 319 10.24 -26.43 -18.10
C SER A 319 11.64 -26.32 -17.46
N GLN A 320 12.68 -25.98 -18.23
CA GLN A 320 14.03 -25.79 -17.71
C GLN A 320 14.10 -24.67 -16.66
N GLU A 321 13.44 -23.54 -16.85
CA GLU A 321 13.42 -22.43 -15.88
C GLU A 321 12.74 -22.83 -14.59
N ILE A 322 11.64 -23.59 -14.69
CA ILE A 322 10.91 -24.13 -13.53
C ILE A 322 11.75 -25.17 -12.81
N ASP A 323 12.42 -26.09 -13.53
CA ASP A 323 13.30 -27.11 -12.97
C ASP A 323 14.51 -26.49 -12.24
N GLU A 324 15.10 -25.42 -12.79
CA GLU A 324 16.18 -24.69 -12.13
C GLU A 324 15.74 -24.10 -10.80
N LEU A 325 14.56 -23.48 -10.75
CA LEU A 325 14.00 -22.98 -9.48
C LEU A 325 13.67 -24.14 -8.53
N GLY A 326 13.09 -25.24 -9.03
CA GLY A 326 12.80 -26.45 -8.26
C GLY A 326 14.06 -27.03 -7.58
N GLN A 327 15.17 -27.11 -8.33
CA GLN A 327 16.45 -27.56 -7.79
C GLN A 327 17.04 -26.61 -6.75
N ARG A 328 16.86 -25.29 -6.89
CA ARG A 328 17.25 -24.30 -5.87
C ARG A 328 16.41 -24.49 -4.61
N TYR A 329 15.10 -24.67 -4.76
CA TYR A 329 14.17 -24.91 -3.65
C TYR A 329 14.49 -26.20 -2.90
N LEU A 330 14.78 -27.29 -3.60
CA LEU A 330 15.12 -28.59 -2.99
C LEU A 330 16.44 -28.56 -2.22
N ARG A 331 17.42 -27.75 -2.66
CA ARG A 331 18.72 -27.59 -1.97
C ARG A 331 18.65 -26.72 -0.74
N ALA A 332 17.68 -25.80 -0.67
CA ALA A 332 17.51 -24.87 0.44
C ALA A 332 16.77 -25.56 1.59
N ASP A 333 17.24 -25.41 2.80
CA ASP A 333 16.51 -25.84 4.01
C ASP A 333 15.63 -24.72 4.57
N ARG A 334 16.11 -23.45 4.46
CA ARG A 334 15.44 -22.26 5.00
C ARG A 334 15.01 -21.36 3.85
N VAL A 335 13.72 -21.30 3.63
CA VAL A 335 13.13 -20.56 2.50
C VAL A 335 12.22 -19.46 3.00
N ILE A 336 12.46 -18.23 2.54
CA ILE A 336 11.53 -17.10 2.67
C ILE A 336 10.88 -16.84 1.31
N ILE A 337 9.55 -16.79 1.29
CA ILE A 337 8.81 -16.29 0.12
C ILE A 337 8.21 -14.94 0.47
N THR A 338 8.57 -13.91 -0.31
CA THR A 338 8.11 -12.53 -0.11
C THR A 338 7.33 -12.06 -1.33
N TRP A 339 6.25 -11.30 -1.09
CA TRP A 339 5.40 -10.78 -2.15
C TRP A 339 4.81 -9.40 -1.83
N ALA A 340 4.29 -8.74 -2.87
CA ALA A 340 3.54 -7.50 -2.77
C ALA A 340 2.33 -7.51 -3.73
N MET A 341 1.86 -6.33 -4.18
CA MET A 341 0.63 -6.20 -4.95
C MET A 341 0.61 -6.92 -6.29
N GLY A 342 1.77 -7.32 -6.85
CA GLY A 342 1.82 -8.20 -8.02
C GLY A 342 1.19 -9.57 -7.79
N ILE A 343 1.01 -9.99 -6.53
CA ILE A 343 0.29 -11.22 -6.15
C ILE A 343 -1.12 -10.92 -5.66
N THR A 344 -1.31 -9.83 -4.88
CA THR A 344 -2.56 -9.58 -4.17
C THR A 344 -3.68 -9.00 -5.04
N GLN A 345 -3.37 -8.42 -6.20
CA GLN A 345 -4.31 -7.72 -7.07
C GLN A 345 -4.68 -8.54 -8.34
N HIS A 346 -4.85 -9.84 -8.18
CA HIS A 346 -5.35 -10.78 -9.18
C HIS A 346 -6.66 -11.41 -8.75
N ARG A 347 -7.47 -11.90 -9.69
CA ARG A 347 -8.74 -12.57 -9.38
C ARG A 347 -8.54 -13.74 -8.41
N ARG A 348 -7.52 -14.58 -8.63
CA ARG A 348 -7.20 -15.76 -7.81
C ARG A 348 -6.13 -15.47 -6.73
N ALA A 349 -6.00 -14.23 -6.28
CA ALA A 349 -4.94 -13.81 -5.35
C ALA A 349 -4.94 -14.60 -4.04
N VAL A 350 -6.11 -14.82 -3.43
CA VAL A 350 -6.24 -15.59 -2.18
C VAL A 350 -5.74 -17.03 -2.39
N ALA A 351 -6.17 -17.69 -3.47
CA ALA A 351 -5.72 -19.04 -3.83
C ALA A 351 -4.21 -19.10 -4.12
N THR A 352 -3.66 -18.10 -4.81
CA THR A 352 -2.21 -18.00 -5.07
C THR A 352 -1.41 -17.90 -3.77
N ILE A 353 -1.88 -17.12 -2.79
CA ILE A 353 -1.20 -16.99 -1.50
C ILE A 353 -1.33 -18.29 -0.68
N ARG A 354 -2.44 -18.99 -0.76
CA ARG A 354 -2.59 -20.33 -0.18
C ARG A 354 -1.57 -21.32 -0.77
N GLU A 355 -1.27 -21.24 -2.07
CA GLU A 355 -0.21 -22.05 -2.68
C GLU A 355 1.20 -21.67 -2.20
N ILE A 356 1.46 -20.39 -1.89
CA ILE A 356 2.70 -20.00 -1.19
C ILE A 356 2.80 -20.71 0.16
N VAL A 357 1.70 -20.72 0.91
CA VAL A 357 1.65 -21.42 2.22
C VAL A 357 1.82 -22.92 2.04
N ASN A 358 1.11 -23.57 1.11
CA ASN A 358 1.26 -24.99 0.81
C ASN A 358 2.72 -25.36 0.56
N LEU A 359 3.39 -24.62 -0.34
CA LEU A 359 4.79 -24.87 -0.69
C LEU A 359 5.73 -24.73 0.52
N LEU A 360 5.54 -23.72 1.37
CA LEU A 360 6.33 -23.53 2.60
C LEU A 360 6.10 -24.66 3.60
N LEU A 361 4.84 -25.05 3.82
CA LEU A 361 4.47 -26.06 4.82
C LEU A 361 4.98 -27.46 4.47
N LEU A 362 4.99 -27.85 3.16
CA LEU A 362 5.49 -29.17 2.71
C LEU A 362 6.91 -29.48 3.23
N ARG A 363 7.74 -28.45 3.42
CA ARG A 363 9.11 -28.60 3.93
C ARG A 363 9.35 -27.94 5.29
N GLY A 364 8.29 -27.73 6.08
CA GLY A 364 8.37 -27.17 7.42
C GLY A 364 8.99 -25.77 7.48
N ASN A 365 8.88 -24.97 6.41
CA ASN A 365 9.42 -23.62 6.35
C ASN A 365 8.54 -22.62 7.10
N MET A 366 8.21 -22.95 8.35
CA MET A 366 7.40 -22.15 9.25
C MET A 366 7.89 -22.32 10.70
N GLY A 367 8.06 -21.19 11.40
CA GLY A 367 8.49 -21.21 12.81
C GLY A 367 9.91 -21.75 13.00
N LYS A 368 10.79 -21.53 12.03
CA LYS A 368 12.24 -21.74 12.16
C LYS A 368 13.00 -20.50 11.63
N PRO A 369 14.16 -20.16 12.23
CA PRO A 369 14.95 -19.02 11.78
C PRO A 369 15.31 -19.09 10.30
N GLY A 370 15.16 -17.98 9.58
CA GLY A 370 15.47 -17.91 8.14
C GLY A 370 14.40 -18.47 7.21
N ALA A 371 13.20 -18.80 7.70
CA ALA A 371 12.14 -19.39 6.89
C ALA A 371 10.75 -18.84 7.24
N GLY A 372 9.92 -18.65 6.22
CA GLY A 372 8.53 -18.25 6.40
C GLY A 372 7.95 -17.42 5.26
N ALA A 373 6.75 -16.94 5.50
CA ALA A 373 5.97 -16.10 4.62
C ALA A 373 6.16 -14.61 4.95
N CYS A 374 6.47 -13.77 3.95
CA CYS A 374 6.70 -12.35 4.16
C CYS A 374 5.92 -11.49 3.17
N PRO A 375 4.63 -11.21 3.41
CA PRO A 375 3.90 -10.17 2.68
C PRO A 375 4.48 -8.79 3.01
N VAL A 376 5.06 -8.09 2.04
CA VAL A 376 5.70 -6.79 2.27
C VAL A 376 4.68 -5.67 2.09
N ARG A 377 4.31 -5.03 3.20
CA ARG A 377 3.29 -3.98 3.25
C ARG A 377 3.75 -2.69 2.58
N GLY A 378 2.82 -2.03 1.89
CA GLY A 378 3.11 -0.81 1.13
C GLY A 378 3.25 0.44 2.00
N HIS A 379 2.21 0.81 2.73
CA HIS A 379 2.18 1.99 3.59
C HIS A 379 2.85 1.74 4.95
N SER A 380 3.40 2.81 5.54
CA SER A 380 4.21 2.74 6.76
C SER A 380 3.48 2.16 7.97
N ASN A 381 2.17 2.28 8.06
CA ASN A 381 1.36 1.77 9.18
C ASN A 381 0.10 0.99 8.76
N VAL A 382 -0.03 0.57 7.50
CA VAL A 382 -1.24 -0.14 7.05
C VAL A 382 -1.52 -1.42 7.84
N GLN A 383 -0.50 -2.04 8.43
CA GLN A 383 -0.67 -3.20 9.30
C GLN A 383 -1.12 -2.77 10.69
N GLY A 384 -0.56 -1.67 11.22
CA GLY A 384 -0.97 -1.07 12.49
C GLY A 384 -2.40 -0.58 12.49
N ASP A 385 -2.87 0.06 11.42
CA ASP A 385 -4.27 0.46 11.27
C ASP A 385 -5.22 -0.72 11.50
N ARG A 386 -4.94 -1.86 10.87
CA ARG A 386 -5.71 -3.12 11.05
C ARG A 386 -5.60 -3.66 12.47
N THR A 387 -4.43 -3.61 13.07
CA THR A 387 -4.19 -4.03 14.45
C THR A 387 -4.97 -3.14 15.44
N MET A 388 -5.08 -1.86 15.15
CA MET A 388 -5.83 -0.89 15.94
C MET A 388 -7.36 -0.94 15.72
N GLY A 389 -7.82 -1.76 14.80
CA GLY A 389 -9.25 -1.99 14.60
C GLY A 389 -9.89 -1.24 13.43
N VAL A 390 -9.11 -0.62 12.54
CA VAL A 390 -9.63 -0.04 11.29
C VAL A 390 -9.88 -1.17 10.31
N TRP A 391 -11.07 -1.71 10.36
CA TRP A 391 -11.55 -2.78 9.50
C TRP A 391 -13.07 -2.91 9.58
N GLU A 392 -13.73 -3.10 8.47
CA GLU A 392 -15.18 -3.16 8.34
C GLU A 392 -15.81 -4.43 8.98
N LYS A 393 -15.00 -5.46 9.23
CA LYS A 393 -15.44 -6.78 9.74
C LYS A 393 -14.60 -7.27 10.93
N MET A 394 -14.51 -6.43 11.96
CA MET A 394 -13.78 -6.76 13.18
C MET A 394 -14.36 -8.00 13.89
N PRO A 395 -13.48 -8.88 14.40
CA PRO A 395 -13.93 -10.06 15.13
C PRO A 395 -14.59 -9.69 16.46
N ALA A 396 -15.54 -10.56 16.88
CA ALA A 396 -16.36 -10.33 18.08
C ALA A 396 -15.52 -10.03 19.33
N TRP A 397 -14.39 -10.71 19.53
CA TRP A 397 -13.53 -10.48 20.70
C TRP A 397 -13.05 -9.03 20.82
N PHE A 398 -12.76 -8.36 19.70
CA PHE A 398 -12.32 -6.96 19.68
C PHE A 398 -13.47 -6.03 20.04
N LEU A 399 -14.64 -6.24 19.44
CA LEU A 399 -15.86 -5.47 19.74
C LEU A 399 -16.29 -5.65 21.20
N ASP A 400 -16.18 -6.86 21.75
CA ASP A 400 -16.42 -7.13 23.16
C ASP A 400 -15.43 -6.43 24.09
N ALA A 401 -14.18 -6.32 23.66
CA ALA A 401 -13.15 -5.59 24.41
C ALA A 401 -13.42 -4.08 24.41
N LEU A 402 -13.87 -3.50 23.28
CA LEU A 402 -14.29 -2.10 23.20
C LEU A 402 -15.50 -1.83 24.12
N GLU A 403 -16.52 -2.70 24.09
CA GLU A 403 -17.69 -2.58 24.93
C GLU A 403 -17.34 -2.58 26.42
N ARG A 404 -16.46 -3.50 26.83
CA ARG A 404 -15.97 -3.56 28.24
C ARG A 404 -15.18 -2.34 28.65
N GLU A 405 -14.33 -1.84 27.77
CA GLU A 405 -13.41 -0.73 28.11
C GLU A 405 -14.10 0.62 28.10
N PHE A 406 -15.03 0.85 27.16
CA PHE A 406 -15.62 2.16 26.93
C PHE A 406 -17.12 2.26 27.28
N GLY A 407 -17.76 1.16 27.64
CA GLY A 407 -19.14 1.14 28.15
C GLY A 407 -20.22 1.47 27.12
N PHE A 408 -19.95 1.31 25.82
CA PHE A 408 -20.97 1.40 24.76
C PHE A 408 -21.05 0.11 23.95
N ALA A 409 -22.19 -0.18 23.34
CA ALA A 409 -22.37 -1.33 22.48
C ALA A 409 -21.94 -1.00 21.03
N PRO A 410 -20.80 -1.48 20.55
CA PRO A 410 -20.38 -1.27 19.16
C PRO A 410 -21.28 -2.07 18.20
N PRO A 411 -21.49 -1.58 16.95
CA PRO A 411 -22.24 -2.33 15.93
C PRO A 411 -21.56 -3.67 15.64
N ARG A 412 -22.37 -4.71 15.38
CA ARG A 412 -21.91 -6.10 15.18
C ARG A 412 -21.97 -6.54 13.72
N GLU A 413 -22.79 -5.87 12.91
CA GLU A 413 -22.91 -6.14 11.49
C GLU A 413 -21.65 -5.65 10.75
N GLU A 414 -21.25 -6.35 9.70
CA GLU A 414 -20.14 -5.93 8.85
C GLU A 414 -20.47 -4.62 8.14
N GLY A 415 -19.49 -3.73 8.02
CA GLY A 415 -19.57 -2.52 7.24
C GLY A 415 -19.17 -2.73 5.77
N VAL A 416 -18.90 -1.64 5.06
CA VAL A 416 -18.46 -1.67 3.66
C VAL A 416 -16.94 -1.57 3.56
N ASP A 417 -16.35 -2.36 2.66
CA ASP A 417 -14.98 -2.17 2.17
C ASP A 417 -14.90 -1.05 1.12
N SER A 418 -13.71 -0.77 0.60
CA SER A 418 -13.48 0.33 -0.36
C SER A 418 -14.29 0.20 -1.66
N VAL A 419 -14.46 -1.01 -2.21
CA VAL A 419 -15.22 -1.25 -3.46
C VAL A 419 -16.72 -1.16 -3.19
N HIS A 420 -17.20 -1.84 -2.14
CA HIS A 420 -18.60 -1.76 -1.73
C HIS A 420 -18.99 -0.34 -1.31
N GLY A 421 -18.06 0.43 -0.73
CA GLY A 421 -18.26 1.84 -0.41
C GLY A 421 -18.55 2.69 -1.65
N VAL A 422 -17.78 2.53 -2.74
CA VAL A 422 -18.05 3.22 -4.02
C VAL A 422 -19.41 2.79 -4.58
N GLN A 423 -19.71 1.50 -4.56
CA GLN A 423 -21.00 0.99 -5.03
C GLN A 423 -22.16 1.54 -4.21
N ALA A 424 -22.04 1.60 -2.89
CA ALA A 424 -23.05 2.15 -1.98
C ALA A 424 -23.26 3.66 -2.19
N MET A 425 -22.19 4.44 -2.41
CA MET A 425 -22.31 5.86 -2.80
C MET A 425 -23.08 6.01 -4.13
N ARG A 426 -22.79 5.19 -5.13
CA ARG A 426 -23.52 5.21 -6.43
C ARG A 426 -25.02 4.90 -6.28
N ARG A 427 -25.40 4.10 -5.29
CA ARG A 427 -26.82 3.81 -4.97
C ARG A 427 -27.44 4.84 -4.05
N GLY A 428 -26.70 5.83 -3.56
CA GLY A 428 -27.16 6.83 -2.60
C GLY A 428 -27.34 6.28 -1.17
N GLU A 429 -26.79 5.11 -0.87
CA GLU A 429 -26.82 4.48 0.45
C GLU A 429 -25.78 5.13 1.39
N ILE A 430 -24.62 5.52 0.87
CA ILE A 430 -23.64 6.35 1.57
C ILE A 430 -23.77 7.77 1.07
N ARG A 431 -24.02 8.71 1.98
CA ARG A 431 -24.26 10.13 1.74
C ARG A 431 -23.17 11.03 2.32
N ALA A 432 -22.39 10.52 3.29
CA ALA A 432 -21.23 11.22 3.85
C ALA A 432 -19.99 10.36 3.75
N TRP A 433 -18.86 10.96 3.32
CA TRP A 433 -17.57 10.30 3.21
C TRP A 433 -16.51 11.11 3.96
N VAL A 434 -15.90 10.53 4.98
CA VAL A 434 -14.85 11.13 5.81
C VAL A 434 -13.55 10.37 5.61
N SER A 435 -12.47 11.06 5.27
CA SER A 435 -11.15 10.44 5.04
C SER A 435 -10.11 10.92 6.04
N LEU A 436 -9.48 10.01 6.75
CA LEU A 436 -8.27 10.25 7.52
C LEU A 436 -7.05 9.98 6.63
N GLY A 437 -6.55 11.03 5.98
CA GLY A 437 -5.43 10.97 5.04
C GLY A 437 -5.77 10.30 3.70
N GLY A 438 -4.76 10.19 2.87
CA GLY A 438 -4.84 9.49 1.57
C GLY A 438 -5.34 10.34 0.41
N ASN A 439 -5.51 9.66 -0.72
CA ASN A 439 -6.10 10.17 -1.95
C ASN A 439 -6.98 9.06 -2.52
N PHE A 440 -8.15 8.88 -1.91
CA PHE A 440 -9.03 7.74 -2.21
C PHE A 440 -9.46 7.70 -3.67
N VAL A 441 -9.88 8.86 -4.23
CA VAL A 441 -10.36 8.97 -5.62
C VAL A 441 -9.28 8.56 -6.62
N GLY A 442 -8.02 8.99 -6.38
CA GLY A 442 -6.91 8.58 -7.24
C GLY A 442 -6.42 7.14 -7.00
N ALA A 443 -6.74 6.53 -5.85
CA ALA A 443 -6.22 5.23 -5.45
C ALA A 443 -7.11 4.05 -5.86
N ILE A 444 -8.43 4.22 -5.80
CA ILE A 444 -9.40 3.17 -6.12
C ILE A 444 -9.43 2.87 -7.63
N SER A 445 -9.84 1.65 -7.99
CA SER A 445 -10.08 1.27 -9.39
C SER A 445 -11.28 2.02 -9.99
N ASP A 446 -11.38 2.05 -11.32
CA ASP A 446 -12.45 2.72 -12.05
C ASP A 446 -12.62 4.18 -11.63
N THR A 447 -11.63 4.99 -11.98
CA THR A 447 -11.59 6.40 -11.59
C THR A 447 -12.88 7.15 -11.95
N ALA A 448 -13.49 6.85 -13.11
CA ALA A 448 -14.74 7.50 -13.55
C ALA A 448 -15.90 7.14 -12.62
N ALA A 449 -16.04 5.85 -12.26
CA ALA A 449 -17.08 5.40 -11.33
C ALA A 449 -16.87 5.99 -9.93
N ALA A 450 -15.62 6.05 -9.46
CA ALA A 450 -15.28 6.62 -8.16
C ALA A 450 -15.56 8.12 -8.08
N GLU A 451 -15.19 8.88 -9.11
CA GLU A 451 -15.48 10.31 -9.18
C GLU A 451 -16.99 10.59 -9.21
N ALA A 452 -17.74 9.83 -10.03
CA ALA A 452 -19.20 9.97 -10.09
C ALA A 452 -19.86 9.64 -8.74
N ALA A 453 -19.38 8.58 -8.06
CA ALA A 453 -19.84 8.19 -6.73
C ALA A 453 -19.60 9.29 -5.69
N MET A 454 -18.40 9.84 -5.66
CA MET A 454 -18.02 10.89 -4.71
C MET A 454 -18.85 12.16 -4.91
N ARG A 455 -19.05 12.60 -6.17
CA ARG A 455 -19.91 13.75 -6.48
C ARG A 455 -21.39 13.54 -6.10
N GLY A 456 -21.83 12.28 -5.97
CA GLY A 456 -23.17 11.93 -5.55
C GLY A 456 -23.40 12.03 -4.04
N THR A 457 -22.36 12.22 -3.23
CA THR A 457 -22.50 12.34 -1.76
C THR A 457 -22.94 13.76 -1.36
N ASP A 458 -23.55 13.89 -0.18
CA ASP A 458 -23.93 15.20 0.37
C ASP A 458 -22.73 15.89 1.03
N LEU A 459 -21.87 15.12 1.70
CA LEU A 459 -20.71 15.65 2.42
C LEU A 459 -19.44 14.84 2.13
N THR A 460 -18.34 15.54 1.86
CA THR A 460 -16.99 14.97 1.90
C THR A 460 -16.11 15.72 2.91
N VAL A 461 -15.39 14.98 3.75
CA VAL A 461 -14.43 15.54 4.71
C VAL A 461 -13.07 14.91 4.47
N GLN A 462 -12.03 15.73 4.28
CA GLN A 462 -10.66 15.27 4.04
C GLN A 462 -9.71 15.81 5.12
N ILE A 463 -9.14 14.93 5.95
CA ILE A 463 -8.09 15.27 6.90
C ILE A 463 -6.76 15.02 6.18
N SER A 464 -5.98 16.07 5.88
CA SER A 464 -4.86 15.92 4.96
C SER A 464 -3.75 16.95 5.19
N THR A 465 -2.56 16.63 4.69
CA THR A 465 -1.40 17.53 4.75
C THR A 465 -1.22 18.37 3.48
N LYS A 466 -1.65 17.88 2.32
CA LYS A 466 -1.45 18.49 0.99
C LYS A 466 -2.63 18.18 0.07
N LEU A 467 -2.81 19.00 -0.97
CA LEU A 467 -3.84 18.80 -1.98
C LEU A 467 -3.59 17.54 -2.83
N ASN A 468 -4.67 16.91 -3.21
CA ASN A 468 -4.73 15.82 -4.18
C ASN A 468 -6.13 15.74 -4.82
N ARG A 469 -6.38 14.76 -5.68
CA ARG A 469 -7.64 14.61 -6.42
C ARG A 469 -8.87 14.50 -5.51
N SER A 470 -8.77 13.88 -4.34
CA SER A 470 -9.89 13.73 -3.40
C SER A 470 -10.37 15.06 -2.79
N HIS A 471 -9.58 16.13 -2.89
CA HIS A 471 -9.98 17.46 -2.42
C HIS A 471 -10.75 18.25 -3.48
N VAL A 472 -10.65 17.87 -4.74
CA VAL A 472 -11.30 18.58 -5.87
C VAL A 472 -12.48 17.81 -6.44
N VAL A 473 -12.51 16.47 -6.26
CA VAL A 473 -13.68 15.63 -6.54
C VAL A 473 -14.47 15.48 -5.24
N THR A 474 -15.51 16.30 -5.06
CA THR A 474 -16.21 16.44 -3.78
C THR A 474 -17.68 16.09 -3.87
N GLY A 475 -18.31 15.85 -2.73
CA GLY A 475 -19.75 15.88 -2.56
C GLY A 475 -20.33 17.29 -2.73
N ARG A 476 -21.64 17.41 -2.48
CA ARG A 476 -22.34 18.70 -2.55
C ARG A 476 -21.72 19.74 -1.61
N GLU A 477 -21.35 19.32 -0.39
CA GLU A 477 -20.54 20.09 0.54
C GLU A 477 -19.21 19.39 0.76
N ALA A 478 -18.16 20.16 1.03
CA ALA A 478 -16.85 19.62 1.29
C ALA A 478 -16.09 20.39 2.37
N ILE A 479 -15.35 19.67 3.20
CA ILE A 479 -14.50 20.26 4.24
C ILE A 479 -13.09 19.66 4.11
N ILE A 480 -12.09 20.52 4.18
CA ILE A 480 -10.69 20.12 4.32
C ILE A 480 -10.20 20.52 5.69
N LEU A 481 -9.69 19.57 6.46
CA LEU A 481 -9.08 19.76 7.75
C LEU A 481 -7.57 19.52 7.63
N PRO A 482 -6.73 20.56 7.72
CA PRO A 482 -5.28 20.43 7.62
C PRO A 482 -4.72 19.78 8.88
N THR A 483 -3.72 18.90 8.71
CA THR A 483 -3.10 18.23 9.86
C THR A 483 -1.59 18.38 9.89
N LEU A 484 -1.00 18.22 11.07
CA LEU A 484 0.44 18.06 11.24
C LEU A 484 0.96 16.90 10.39
N GLY A 485 2.13 17.08 9.79
CA GLY A 485 2.89 15.97 9.22
C GLY A 485 3.62 15.19 10.32
N ARG A 486 3.97 13.94 10.04
CA ARG A 486 4.76 13.11 10.97
C ARG A 486 6.14 13.73 11.27
N THR A 487 6.65 14.56 10.37
CA THR A 487 7.90 15.31 10.55
C THR A 487 7.82 16.41 11.59
N GLU A 488 6.63 16.88 11.94
CA GLU A 488 6.39 18.06 12.78
C GLU A 488 6.16 17.67 14.24
N ILE A 489 6.69 18.49 15.14
CA ILE A 489 6.56 18.29 16.59
C ILE A 489 5.12 18.57 17.01
N ASP A 490 4.47 17.57 17.59
CA ASP A 490 3.15 17.69 18.20
C ASP A 490 3.28 18.03 19.69
N ARG A 491 2.69 19.14 20.12
CA ARG A 491 2.68 19.58 21.53
C ARG A 491 1.26 19.65 22.05
N GLN A 492 1.00 18.86 23.07
CA GLN A 492 -0.28 18.78 23.74
C GLN A 492 -0.15 19.19 25.24
N ALA A 493 -1.20 19.06 26.01
CA ALA A 493 -1.21 19.49 27.41
C ALA A 493 -0.13 18.80 28.28
N SER A 494 0.18 17.52 28.02
CA SER A 494 1.24 16.79 28.74
C SER A 494 2.65 17.02 28.19
N GLY A 495 2.81 17.83 27.12
CA GLY A 495 4.09 18.14 26.49
C GLY A 495 4.23 17.62 25.05
N GLU A 496 5.46 17.41 24.60
CA GLU A 496 5.73 16.86 23.26
C GLU A 496 5.28 15.40 23.19
N GLN A 497 4.45 15.11 22.18
CA GLN A 497 3.91 13.77 21.94
C GLN A 497 4.76 13.03 20.89
N PHE A 498 4.70 11.71 20.94
CA PHE A 498 5.15 10.83 19.87
C PHE A 498 3.99 9.93 19.47
N VAL A 499 4.06 9.40 18.27
CA VAL A 499 3.13 8.41 17.75
C VAL A 499 3.83 7.10 17.48
N THR A 500 3.09 6.02 17.27
CA THR A 500 3.66 4.71 16.99
C THR A 500 3.14 4.14 15.68
N VAL A 501 3.92 3.23 15.09
CA VAL A 501 3.60 2.50 13.87
C VAL A 501 3.98 1.02 14.01
N GLU A 502 3.32 0.15 13.23
CA GLU A 502 3.63 -1.28 13.13
C GLU A 502 4.13 -1.60 11.71
N ASP A 503 5.32 -2.16 11.61
CA ASP A 503 5.94 -2.53 10.34
C ASP A 503 5.51 -3.91 9.81
N THR A 504 6.09 -4.29 8.65
CA THR A 504 5.81 -5.56 7.96
C THR A 504 6.03 -6.81 8.83
N VAL A 505 7.02 -6.80 9.73
CA VAL A 505 7.39 -7.96 10.57
C VAL A 505 6.82 -7.88 11.99
N CYS A 506 5.78 -7.05 12.18
CA CYS A 506 5.09 -6.85 13.45
C CYS A 506 5.92 -6.14 14.53
N ALA A 507 6.94 -5.37 14.15
CA ALA A 507 7.64 -4.52 15.11
C ALA A 507 6.91 -3.18 15.25
N VAL A 508 6.70 -2.77 16.49
CA VAL A 508 6.06 -1.50 16.86
C VAL A 508 7.12 -0.55 17.40
N HIS A 509 7.23 0.62 16.78
CA HIS A 509 8.21 1.62 17.18
C HIS A 509 7.61 3.02 17.23
N ALA A 510 8.28 3.89 18.02
CA ALA A 510 7.89 5.28 18.17
C ALA A 510 8.44 6.16 17.04
N SER A 511 7.66 7.16 16.66
CA SER A 511 8.04 8.20 15.72
C SER A 511 7.88 9.57 16.39
N TYR A 512 8.95 10.35 16.40
CA TYR A 512 9.01 11.68 16.99
C TYR A 512 9.11 12.73 15.91
N GLY A 513 8.24 13.74 15.94
CA GLY A 513 8.42 14.93 15.10
C GLY A 513 9.75 15.61 15.41
N ALA A 514 10.37 16.24 14.42
CA ALA A 514 11.73 16.75 14.54
C ALA A 514 11.88 18.23 14.13
N VAL A 515 10.85 18.82 13.54
CA VAL A 515 10.81 20.22 13.11
C VAL A 515 9.55 20.90 13.64
N GLN A 516 9.61 22.23 13.79
CA GLN A 516 8.42 23.00 14.16
C GLN A 516 7.36 22.89 13.06
N PRO A 517 6.07 22.88 13.42
CA PRO A 517 4.97 22.97 12.47
C PRO A 517 5.16 24.12 11.48
N VAL A 518 4.69 23.93 10.26
CA VAL A 518 4.72 24.99 9.24
C VAL A 518 3.76 26.13 9.60
N ASP A 519 2.72 25.83 10.37
CA ASP A 519 1.79 26.80 10.97
C ASP A 519 1.37 26.28 12.36
N GLU A 520 1.41 27.17 13.35
CA GLU A 520 1.10 26.83 14.76
C GLU A 520 -0.40 26.54 14.99
N ARG A 521 -1.26 26.86 14.04
CA ARG A 521 -2.71 26.60 14.10
C ARG A 521 -3.06 25.17 13.69
N LEU A 522 -2.11 24.41 13.14
CA LEU A 522 -2.35 23.02 12.74
C LEU A 522 -2.64 22.14 13.96
N LEU A 523 -3.59 21.24 13.78
CA LEU A 523 -3.91 20.18 14.73
C LEU A 523 -3.30 18.86 14.26
N SER A 524 -2.97 17.99 15.22
CA SER A 524 -2.59 16.61 14.89
C SER A 524 -3.81 15.78 14.47
N GLU A 525 -3.58 14.64 13.79
CA GLU A 525 -4.64 13.69 13.46
C GLU A 525 -5.41 13.25 14.72
N VAL A 526 -4.71 13.01 15.83
CA VAL A 526 -5.31 12.67 17.14
C VAL A 526 -6.22 13.79 17.63
N ALA A 527 -5.76 15.03 17.63
CA ALA A 527 -6.55 16.18 18.09
C ALA A 527 -7.79 16.39 17.20
N ILE A 528 -7.64 16.27 15.87
CA ILE A 528 -8.76 16.40 14.93
C ILE A 528 -9.81 15.32 15.19
N VAL A 529 -9.40 14.07 15.37
CA VAL A 529 -10.33 12.94 15.63
C VAL A 529 -11.04 13.15 16.97
N CYS A 530 -10.33 13.55 18.03
CA CYS A 530 -10.93 13.81 19.35
C CYS A 530 -11.97 14.92 19.29
N ARG A 531 -11.64 16.06 18.67
CA ARG A 531 -12.56 17.21 18.58
C ARG A 531 -13.75 16.93 17.67
N MET A 532 -13.53 16.22 16.56
CA MET A 532 -14.61 15.76 15.67
C MET A 532 -15.54 14.79 16.42
N ALA A 533 -15.00 13.85 17.20
CA ALA A 533 -15.79 12.93 18.01
C ALA A 533 -16.65 13.67 19.05
N GLU A 534 -16.12 14.67 19.74
CA GLU A 534 -16.89 15.51 20.66
C GLU A 534 -18.04 16.24 19.95
N ALA A 535 -17.73 16.87 18.79
CA ALA A 535 -18.73 17.63 18.05
C ALA A 535 -19.88 16.72 17.50
N VAL A 536 -19.55 15.49 17.11
CA VAL A 536 -20.52 14.54 16.53
C VAL A 536 -21.29 13.78 17.62
N LEU A 537 -20.59 13.31 18.67
CA LEU A 537 -21.17 12.41 19.67
C LEU A 537 -21.79 13.18 20.86
N GLY A 538 -21.25 14.35 21.21
CA GLY A 538 -21.67 15.08 22.41
C GLY A 538 -21.66 14.19 23.67
N ASP A 539 -22.71 14.24 24.46
CA ASP A 539 -22.84 13.47 25.71
C ASP A 539 -23.39 12.03 25.51
N ARG A 540 -23.53 11.55 24.26
CA ARG A 540 -24.06 10.21 23.97
C ARG A 540 -23.19 9.07 24.51
N VAL A 541 -21.88 9.30 24.61
CA VAL A 541 -20.90 8.34 25.14
C VAL A 541 -19.95 9.03 26.09
N SER A 542 -19.55 8.34 27.17
CA SER A 542 -18.61 8.88 28.16
C SER A 542 -17.18 8.47 27.83
N ILE A 543 -16.64 8.98 26.71
CA ILE A 543 -15.26 8.75 26.29
C ILE A 543 -14.46 10.05 26.52
N PRO A 544 -13.31 10.01 27.21
CA PRO A 544 -12.57 11.22 27.60
C PRO A 544 -11.71 11.76 26.46
N TRP A 545 -12.33 12.25 25.39
CA TRP A 545 -11.65 12.69 24.16
C TRP A 545 -10.61 13.80 24.44
N ARG A 546 -10.91 14.76 25.32
CA ARG A 546 -9.97 15.85 25.68
C ARG A 546 -8.75 15.36 26.43
N ASP A 547 -8.92 14.34 27.27
CA ASP A 547 -7.78 13.75 27.98
C ASP A 547 -6.89 13.01 26.98
N PHE A 548 -7.47 12.30 26.01
CA PHE A 548 -6.74 11.62 24.95
C PHE A 548 -6.00 12.59 24.02
N GLU A 549 -6.62 13.74 23.68
CA GLU A 549 -5.94 14.82 22.96
C GLU A 549 -4.76 15.35 23.77
N GLY A 550 -4.93 15.53 25.06
CA GLY A 550 -3.93 16.12 25.95
C GLY A 550 -2.73 15.23 26.26
N ASP A 551 -2.91 13.89 26.22
CA ASP A 551 -1.88 12.91 26.58
C ASP A 551 -2.07 11.57 25.86
N TYR A 552 -1.18 11.27 24.91
CA TYR A 552 -1.25 10.04 24.11
C TYR A 552 -0.91 8.77 24.90
N ASP A 553 -0.28 8.87 26.05
CA ASP A 553 -0.09 7.71 26.94
C ASP A 553 -1.42 7.16 27.43
N LEU A 554 -2.44 8.01 27.64
CA LEU A 554 -3.77 7.57 28.02
C LEU A 554 -4.44 6.76 26.90
N ILE A 555 -4.19 7.09 25.62
CA ILE A 555 -4.66 6.31 24.48
C ILE A 555 -4.00 4.92 24.49
N ARG A 556 -2.67 4.88 24.66
CA ARG A 556 -1.89 3.62 24.71
C ARG A 556 -2.31 2.73 25.87
N ASP A 557 -2.67 3.31 27.00
CA ASP A 557 -3.24 2.57 28.14
C ASP A 557 -4.58 1.88 27.77
N ARG A 558 -5.43 2.54 26.98
CA ARG A 558 -6.67 1.92 26.50
C ARG A 558 -6.40 0.84 25.45
N ILE A 559 -5.47 1.10 24.51
CA ILE A 559 -5.04 0.10 23.53
C ILE A 559 -4.53 -1.17 24.24
N SER A 560 -3.73 -1.02 25.31
CA SER A 560 -3.22 -2.15 26.11
C SER A 560 -4.31 -3.06 26.69
N ARG A 561 -5.52 -2.52 26.95
CA ARG A 561 -6.66 -3.27 27.49
C ARG A 561 -7.55 -3.87 26.41
N VAL A 562 -7.49 -3.34 25.20
CA VAL A 562 -8.34 -3.77 24.07
C VAL A 562 -7.60 -4.71 23.14
N VAL A 563 -6.32 -4.43 22.85
CA VAL A 563 -5.55 -5.13 21.81
C VAL A 563 -4.49 -6.04 22.43
N PRO A 564 -4.58 -7.36 22.24
CA PRO A 564 -3.58 -8.30 22.78
C PRO A 564 -2.16 -8.01 22.29
N GLY A 565 -1.17 -8.18 23.17
CA GLY A 565 0.25 -8.00 22.87
C GLY A 565 0.76 -6.56 23.04
N PHE A 566 -0.11 -5.64 23.45
CA PHE A 566 0.24 -4.24 23.74
C PHE A 566 0.37 -3.94 25.25
N ASP A 567 0.59 -4.93 26.07
CA ASP A 567 0.86 -4.76 27.51
C ASP A 567 2.01 -3.79 27.71
N ASP A 568 1.89 -2.88 28.72
CA ASP A 568 2.89 -1.84 29.02
C ASP A 568 3.28 -0.98 27.79
N TYR A 569 2.31 -0.68 26.92
CA TYR A 569 2.56 -0.11 25.61
C TYR A 569 3.46 1.11 25.61
N SER A 570 3.12 2.15 26.38
CA SER A 570 3.90 3.39 26.45
C SER A 570 5.36 3.17 26.87
N ALA A 571 5.59 2.29 27.86
CA ALA A 571 6.94 1.97 28.31
C ALA A 571 7.74 1.17 27.27
N ARG A 572 7.10 0.23 26.61
CA ARG A 572 7.73 -0.59 25.56
C ARG A 572 8.00 0.22 24.28
N ALA A 573 7.09 1.10 23.86
CA ALA A 573 7.27 1.95 22.71
C ALA A 573 8.42 2.98 22.88
N ARG A 574 8.73 3.39 24.12
CA ARG A 574 9.86 4.28 24.40
C ARG A 574 11.23 3.59 24.38
N ARG A 575 11.28 2.24 24.29
CA ARG A 575 12.56 1.56 24.13
C ARG A 575 13.16 1.88 22.76
N PRO A 576 14.48 2.00 22.66
CA PRO A 576 15.14 2.34 21.40
C PRO A 576 14.79 1.42 20.21
N GLU A 577 14.60 0.12 20.50
CA GLU A 577 14.20 -0.92 19.54
C GLU A 577 12.68 -1.08 19.39
N GLY A 578 11.88 -0.38 20.20
CA GLY A 578 10.45 -0.64 20.29
C GLY A 578 10.14 -2.04 20.84
N PHE A 579 9.20 -2.74 20.24
CA PHE A 579 8.88 -4.14 20.59
C PHE A 579 8.22 -4.86 19.41
N VAL A 580 8.32 -6.17 19.43
CA VAL A 580 7.70 -7.04 18.42
C VAL A 580 6.44 -7.69 19.01
N LEU A 581 5.36 -7.68 18.23
CA LEU A 581 4.11 -8.33 18.64
C LEU A 581 4.24 -9.86 18.59
N PRO A 582 3.54 -10.58 19.47
CA PRO A 582 3.47 -12.03 19.42
C PRO A 582 2.94 -12.54 18.08
N ASN A 583 3.54 -13.62 17.59
CA ASN A 583 3.17 -14.24 16.31
C ASN A 583 3.24 -15.76 16.45
N GLY A 584 2.10 -16.40 16.63
CA GLY A 584 2.02 -17.84 16.92
C GLY A 584 2.78 -18.71 15.92
N PRO A 585 2.58 -18.57 14.58
CA PRO A 585 3.31 -19.33 13.58
C PRO A 585 4.83 -19.17 13.65
N ARG A 586 5.31 -17.94 13.87
CA ARG A 586 6.76 -17.62 13.96
C ARG A 586 7.37 -18.09 15.26
N ASP A 587 6.72 -17.78 16.40
CA ASP A 587 7.34 -17.85 17.72
C ASP A 587 7.23 -19.25 18.35
N SER A 588 6.18 -20.02 18.01
CA SER A 588 5.86 -21.28 18.70
C SER A 588 5.20 -22.34 17.82
N ARG A 589 5.11 -22.12 16.48
CA ARG A 589 4.36 -23.01 15.57
C ARG A 589 2.92 -23.26 16.01
N SER A 590 2.30 -22.24 16.61
CA SER A 590 0.89 -22.31 17.01
C SER A 590 0.03 -21.56 15.99
N PHE A 591 -1.09 -22.16 15.60
CA PHE A 591 -1.92 -21.69 14.49
C PHE A 591 -3.36 -21.51 14.97
N ALA A 592 -3.82 -20.27 15.01
CA ALA A 592 -5.19 -19.91 15.41
C ALA A 592 -6.20 -20.10 14.25
N THR A 593 -6.12 -21.25 13.59
CA THR A 593 -7.03 -21.66 12.50
C THR A 593 -8.22 -22.44 13.06
N ALA A 594 -9.18 -22.77 12.20
CA ALA A 594 -10.34 -23.60 12.58
C ALA A 594 -9.95 -25.00 13.11
N THR A 595 -8.80 -25.53 12.68
CA THR A 595 -8.30 -26.85 13.12
C THR A 595 -7.28 -26.77 14.25
N GLY A 596 -6.83 -25.56 14.62
CA GLY A 596 -5.70 -25.36 15.54
C GLY A 596 -4.35 -25.73 14.92
N ARG A 597 -4.28 -26.00 13.63
CA ARG A 597 -3.09 -26.37 12.85
C ARG A 597 -2.96 -25.52 11.61
N ALA A 598 -1.77 -25.40 11.02
CA ALA A 598 -1.60 -24.83 9.70
C ALA A 598 -2.40 -25.62 8.66
N MET A 599 -3.06 -24.93 7.76
CA MET A 599 -3.95 -25.58 6.78
C MET A 599 -3.31 -25.60 5.40
N LEU A 600 -3.04 -26.78 4.86
CA LEU A 600 -2.84 -26.97 3.43
C LEU A 600 -4.21 -27.00 2.76
N THR A 601 -4.30 -26.42 1.56
CA THR A 601 -5.56 -26.24 0.86
C THR A 601 -5.45 -26.67 -0.60
N VAL A 602 -6.55 -27.19 -1.14
CA VAL A 602 -6.67 -27.51 -2.57
C VAL A 602 -7.17 -26.28 -3.32
N ASN A 603 -6.43 -25.83 -4.33
CA ASN A 603 -6.78 -24.67 -5.13
C ASN A 603 -6.74 -25.06 -6.62
N ALA A 604 -7.91 -25.08 -7.28
CA ALA A 604 -7.99 -25.37 -8.70
C ALA A 604 -7.25 -24.30 -9.53
N LEU A 605 -6.43 -24.71 -10.49
CA LEU A 605 -5.76 -23.79 -11.40
C LEU A 605 -6.78 -23.21 -12.39
N GLU A 606 -6.81 -21.92 -12.46
CA GLU A 606 -7.54 -21.17 -13.49
C GLU A 606 -6.57 -20.21 -14.14
N ALA A 607 -6.15 -20.52 -15.34
CA ALA A 607 -5.27 -19.65 -16.13
C ALA A 607 -6.02 -18.38 -16.54
N VAL A 608 -5.32 -17.25 -16.52
CA VAL A 608 -5.87 -15.99 -17.04
C VAL A 608 -5.94 -16.08 -18.57
N GLU A 609 -7.16 -16.01 -19.12
CA GLU A 609 -7.38 -16.00 -20.54
C GLU A 609 -6.88 -14.70 -21.18
N ARG A 610 -6.12 -14.84 -22.26
CA ARG A 610 -5.68 -13.74 -23.10
C ARG A 610 -6.26 -13.93 -24.51
N PRO A 611 -7.31 -13.21 -24.89
CA PRO A 611 -7.84 -13.28 -26.26
C PRO A 611 -6.80 -12.89 -27.32
N ALA A 612 -6.93 -13.40 -28.54
CA ALA A 612 -6.03 -13.06 -29.63
C ALA A 612 -6.01 -11.54 -29.90
N GLY A 613 -4.81 -10.98 -30.11
CA GLY A 613 -4.62 -9.55 -30.34
C GLY A 613 -4.84 -8.69 -29.08
N ARG A 614 -4.89 -9.29 -27.89
CA ARG A 614 -5.01 -8.59 -26.61
C ARG A 614 -3.75 -8.75 -25.78
N LEU A 615 -3.57 -7.84 -24.82
CA LEU A 615 -2.50 -7.88 -23.84
C LEU A 615 -3.10 -7.91 -22.42
N LEU A 616 -2.39 -8.51 -21.48
CA LEU A 616 -2.70 -8.47 -20.06
C LEU A 616 -1.94 -7.29 -19.44
N LEU A 617 -2.66 -6.20 -19.20
CA LEU A 617 -2.08 -4.98 -18.64
C LEU A 617 -2.03 -5.07 -17.12
N GLN A 618 -0.90 -4.64 -16.55
CA GLN A 618 -0.75 -4.39 -15.12
C GLN A 618 -0.48 -2.92 -14.85
N THR A 619 -1.15 -2.37 -13.84
CA THR A 619 -0.79 -1.04 -13.33
C THR A 619 0.49 -1.15 -12.51
N LEU A 620 1.38 -0.16 -12.57
CA LEU A 620 2.63 -0.16 -11.83
C LEU A 620 3.02 1.26 -11.39
N ARG A 621 3.91 1.36 -10.40
CA ARG A 621 4.48 2.63 -9.97
C ARG A 621 5.71 3.00 -10.79
N SER A 622 5.87 4.30 -11.06
CA SER A 622 7.15 4.83 -11.53
C SER A 622 8.18 4.80 -10.39
N HIS A 623 9.46 4.93 -10.73
CA HIS A 623 10.47 5.18 -9.70
C HIS A 623 10.21 6.52 -9.02
N ASP A 624 10.54 6.61 -7.75
CA ASP A 624 10.26 7.77 -6.87
C ASP A 624 8.79 7.99 -6.52
N GLN A 625 7.88 7.16 -6.97
CA GLN A 625 6.47 7.24 -6.63
C GLN A 625 6.18 6.57 -5.30
N PHE A 626 5.39 7.26 -4.50
CA PHE A 626 4.77 6.69 -3.31
C PHE A 626 3.25 6.82 -3.39
N ASN A 627 2.58 5.71 -3.72
CA ASN A 627 1.15 5.65 -4.01
C ASN A 627 0.70 6.78 -4.96
N THR A 628 -0.40 7.48 -4.63
CA THR A 628 -0.97 8.57 -5.40
C THR A 628 -0.61 9.95 -4.86
N THR A 629 0.29 10.04 -3.88
CA THR A 629 0.58 11.30 -3.19
C THR A 629 1.95 11.88 -3.48
N ILE A 630 2.93 11.06 -3.86
CA ILE A 630 4.29 11.50 -4.17
C ILE A 630 4.72 10.81 -5.44
N TYR A 631 4.95 11.56 -6.50
CA TYR A 631 5.52 11.06 -7.74
C TYR A 631 6.05 12.21 -8.60
N GLY A 632 6.91 11.83 -9.56
CA GLY A 632 7.48 12.77 -10.50
C GLY A 632 7.16 12.36 -11.94
N LEU A 633 7.50 13.25 -12.89
CA LEU A 633 7.29 13.03 -14.32
C LEU A 633 8.45 12.27 -15.00
N ASN A 634 9.42 11.79 -14.21
CA ASN A 634 10.59 11.08 -14.74
C ASN A 634 10.75 9.72 -14.06
N ASP A 635 10.90 8.67 -14.87
CA ASP A 635 11.34 7.34 -14.39
C ASP A 635 12.67 6.99 -15.04
N ARG A 636 13.75 7.30 -14.34
CA ARG A 636 15.12 7.09 -14.86
C ARG A 636 15.47 5.62 -15.08
N TYR A 637 14.84 4.69 -14.36
CA TYR A 637 15.12 3.26 -14.50
C TYR A 637 14.45 2.64 -15.72
N ARG A 638 13.32 3.22 -16.16
CA ARG A 638 12.63 2.80 -17.37
C ARG A 638 12.81 3.76 -18.55
N GLY A 639 13.67 4.79 -18.39
CA GLY A 639 14.01 5.73 -19.47
C GLY A 639 12.92 6.76 -19.78
N ILE A 640 11.94 6.94 -18.90
CA ILE A 640 10.83 7.88 -19.11
C ILE A 640 11.24 9.27 -18.65
N LYS A 641 10.94 10.28 -19.47
CA LYS A 641 11.20 11.70 -19.18
C LYS A 641 9.97 12.53 -19.49
N LYS A 642 9.65 13.48 -18.62
CA LYS A 642 8.62 14.51 -18.79
C LYS A 642 7.22 13.99 -19.13
N GLY A 643 6.81 12.84 -18.55
CA GLY A 643 5.46 12.34 -18.80
C GLY A 643 5.21 11.01 -18.11
N ARG A 644 3.94 10.64 -18.02
CA ARG A 644 3.47 9.41 -17.38
C ARG A 644 2.52 8.62 -18.29
N ARG A 645 1.99 9.20 -19.37
CA ARG A 645 1.13 8.54 -20.35
C ARG A 645 1.95 7.63 -21.25
N VAL A 646 2.40 6.48 -20.69
CA VAL A 646 3.21 5.48 -21.39
C VAL A 646 2.67 4.08 -21.14
N VAL A 647 2.72 3.24 -22.16
CA VAL A 647 2.42 1.80 -22.08
C VAL A 647 3.65 1.02 -22.49
N PHE A 648 4.12 0.16 -21.59
CA PHE A 648 5.27 -0.71 -21.79
C PHE A 648 4.81 -2.02 -22.42
N VAL A 649 5.40 -2.41 -23.54
CA VAL A 649 5.02 -3.61 -24.29
C VAL A 649 6.27 -4.34 -24.77
N ASN A 650 6.22 -5.67 -24.79
CA ASN A 650 7.29 -6.50 -25.33
C ASN A 650 7.54 -6.16 -26.81
N PRO A 651 8.79 -6.03 -27.28
CA PRO A 651 9.11 -5.72 -28.67
C PRO A 651 8.50 -6.70 -29.67
N ASP A 652 8.47 -8.00 -29.34
CA ASP A 652 7.87 -9.01 -30.23
C ASP A 652 6.34 -8.90 -30.29
N ASP A 653 5.68 -8.53 -29.17
CA ASP A 653 4.24 -8.25 -29.17
C ASP A 653 3.90 -7.01 -29.99
N LEU A 654 4.77 -5.98 -29.95
CA LEU A 654 4.62 -4.80 -30.81
C LEU A 654 4.67 -5.18 -32.28
N ALA A 655 5.63 -6.01 -32.68
CA ALA A 655 5.74 -6.48 -34.06
C ALA A 655 4.49 -7.28 -34.48
N GLU A 656 3.95 -8.15 -33.62
CA GLU A 656 2.71 -8.91 -33.88
C GLU A 656 1.48 -8.01 -34.00
N LEU A 657 1.42 -6.92 -33.21
CA LEU A 657 0.33 -5.96 -33.25
C LEU A 657 0.47 -4.90 -34.36
N GLY A 658 1.59 -4.88 -35.07
CA GLY A 658 1.89 -3.89 -36.10
C GLY A 658 2.11 -2.48 -35.52
N LEU A 659 2.63 -2.38 -34.28
CA LEU A 659 2.92 -1.14 -33.59
C LEU A 659 4.44 -0.92 -33.47
N GLU A 660 4.85 0.34 -33.34
CA GLU A 660 6.25 0.74 -33.22
C GLU A 660 6.54 1.41 -31.87
N ASP A 661 7.82 1.33 -31.44
CA ASP A 661 8.29 2.08 -30.26
C ASP A 661 8.11 3.58 -30.47
N GLY A 662 7.56 4.28 -29.49
CA GLY A 662 7.26 5.71 -29.55
C GLY A 662 5.91 6.06 -30.23
N GLN A 663 5.24 5.11 -30.87
CA GLN A 663 3.93 5.35 -31.49
C GLN A 663 2.89 5.76 -30.44
N ARG A 664 1.95 6.63 -30.86
CA ARG A 664 0.81 7.03 -30.03
C ARG A 664 -0.34 6.06 -30.26
N VAL A 665 -0.94 5.63 -29.16
CA VAL A 665 -2.04 4.63 -29.15
C VAL A 665 -3.11 5.05 -28.16
N ASP A 666 -4.31 4.56 -28.41
CA ASP A 666 -5.40 4.55 -27.48
C ASP A 666 -5.45 3.16 -26.81
N ILE A 667 -5.77 3.14 -25.52
CA ILE A 667 -5.85 1.90 -24.72
C ILE A 667 -7.29 1.69 -24.32
N VAL A 668 -7.85 0.56 -24.70
CA VAL A 668 -9.22 0.16 -24.31
C VAL A 668 -9.15 -1.10 -23.48
N SER A 669 -9.72 -1.06 -22.29
CA SER A 669 -9.89 -2.27 -21.48
C SER A 669 -11.19 -2.98 -21.82
N GLU A 670 -11.19 -4.31 -21.65
CA GLU A 670 -12.35 -5.16 -21.90
C GLU A 670 -12.75 -5.88 -20.61
N TRP A 671 -14.05 -5.86 -20.32
CA TRP A 671 -14.61 -6.55 -19.17
C TRP A 671 -15.89 -7.30 -19.55
N ARG A 672 -15.92 -8.61 -19.25
CA ARG A 672 -17.08 -9.46 -19.59
C ARG A 672 -17.51 -9.40 -21.05
N GLY A 673 -16.53 -9.26 -21.96
CA GLY A 673 -16.77 -9.23 -23.41
C GLY A 673 -17.23 -7.88 -23.98
N ALA A 674 -17.19 -6.81 -23.19
CA ALA A 674 -17.50 -5.44 -23.62
C ALA A 674 -16.35 -4.48 -23.30
N ASP A 675 -16.28 -3.37 -24.02
CA ASP A 675 -15.38 -2.27 -23.72
C ASP A 675 -15.77 -1.65 -22.36
N HIS A 676 -14.78 -1.32 -21.54
CA HIS A 676 -15.00 -0.74 -20.25
C HIS A 676 -14.34 0.64 -20.09
N GLY A 677 -13.01 0.69 -19.97
CA GLY A 677 -12.24 1.90 -19.75
C GLY A 677 -11.47 2.32 -21.01
N PHE A 678 -11.20 3.61 -21.14
CA PHE A 678 -10.55 4.20 -22.29
C PHE A 678 -9.49 5.22 -21.86
N LEU A 679 -8.31 5.15 -22.49
CA LEU A 679 -7.22 6.11 -22.35
C LEU A 679 -6.75 6.53 -23.74
N SER A 680 -6.76 7.83 -24.02
CA SER A 680 -6.37 8.38 -25.30
C SER A 680 -4.94 8.91 -25.31
N ASP A 681 -4.27 8.82 -26.45
CA ASP A 681 -2.97 9.45 -26.73
C ASP A 681 -1.83 9.01 -25.80
N TRP A 682 -1.64 7.69 -25.64
CA TRP A 682 -0.55 7.10 -24.86
C TRP A 682 0.63 6.70 -25.74
N ARG A 683 1.86 6.93 -25.25
CA ARG A 683 3.07 6.57 -25.98
C ARG A 683 3.46 5.13 -25.69
N VAL A 684 3.60 4.33 -26.74
CA VAL A 684 4.18 2.98 -26.65
C VAL A 684 5.66 3.06 -26.29
N VAL A 685 6.10 2.19 -25.40
CA VAL A 685 7.51 2.02 -25.01
C VAL A 685 7.88 0.55 -25.13
N ALA A 686 8.79 0.24 -26.07
CA ALA A 686 9.36 -1.09 -26.18
C ALA A 686 10.16 -1.42 -24.90
N TYR A 687 9.71 -2.41 -24.14
CA TYR A 687 10.30 -2.76 -22.84
C TYR A 687 10.27 -4.30 -22.64
N PRO A 688 11.30 -4.87 -21.98
CA PRO A 688 11.31 -6.32 -21.74
C PRO A 688 10.26 -6.72 -20.69
N THR A 689 9.00 -6.83 -21.15
CA THR A 689 7.90 -7.46 -20.43
C THR A 689 7.77 -8.92 -20.83
N ALA A 690 7.09 -9.75 -20.03
CA ALA A 690 6.70 -11.09 -20.47
C ALA A 690 5.79 -11.00 -21.69
N ARG A 691 5.88 -12.00 -22.60
CA ARG A 691 5.08 -12.05 -23.82
C ARG A 691 3.57 -12.05 -23.49
N GLY A 692 2.83 -11.24 -24.22
CA GLY A 692 1.39 -11.04 -24.01
C GLY A 692 1.04 -10.14 -22.82
N CYS A 693 2.02 -9.50 -22.21
CA CYS A 693 1.82 -8.58 -21.08
C CYS A 693 2.14 -7.14 -21.46
N ALA A 694 1.42 -6.20 -20.86
CA ALA A 694 1.69 -4.77 -20.92
C ALA A 694 1.71 -4.17 -19.52
N ALA A 695 2.24 -2.94 -19.41
CA ALA A 695 2.21 -2.22 -18.15
C ALA A 695 2.01 -0.72 -18.36
N ALA A 696 1.31 -0.08 -17.44
CA ALA A 696 1.05 1.37 -17.46
C ALA A 696 1.12 1.95 -16.05
N TYR A 697 1.40 3.24 -15.93
CA TYR A 697 1.54 3.86 -14.62
C TYR A 697 0.18 4.03 -13.91
N PHE A 698 0.20 3.74 -12.63
CA PHE A 698 -0.79 4.06 -11.62
C PHE A 698 -0.53 5.47 -11.06
N PRO A 699 -1.50 6.36 -10.83
CA PRO A 699 -2.94 6.09 -10.88
C PRO A 699 -3.58 6.26 -12.27
N GLU A 700 -2.90 6.82 -13.25
CA GLU A 700 -3.46 7.21 -14.55
C GLU A 700 -4.17 6.05 -15.27
N ALA A 701 -3.68 4.82 -15.08
CA ALA A 701 -4.28 3.63 -15.68
C ALA A 701 -5.44 3.02 -14.88
N ASN A 702 -5.85 3.62 -13.73
CA ASN A 702 -6.92 3.06 -12.91
C ASN A 702 -8.29 3.06 -13.59
N VAL A 703 -8.53 3.98 -14.50
CA VAL A 703 -9.77 4.01 -15.30
C VAL A 703 -9.98 2.75 -16.14
N LEU A 704 -8.90 2.03 -16.45
CA LEU A 704 -8.96 0.76 -17.18
C LEU A 704 -9.39 -0.43 -16.31
N VAL A 705 -9.39 -0.29 -14.99
CA VAL A 705 -9.65 -1.38 -14.04
C VAL A 705 -11.11 -1.33 -13.60
N PRO A 706 -11.97 -2.24 -14.04
CA PRO A 706 -13.39 -2.21 -13.68
C PRO A 706 -13.61 -2.31 -12.17
N LEU A 707 -14.53 -1.53 -11.62
CA LEU A 707 -14.83 -1.54 -10.18
C LEU A 707 -15.28 -2.93 -9.70
N GLU A 708 -16.03 -3.66 -10.51
CA GLU A 708 -16.52 -5.01 -10.21
C GLU A 708 -15.49 -6.12 -10.46
N SER A 709 -14.30 -5.77 -10.99
CA SER A 709 -13.20 -6.71 -11.17
C SER A 709 -12.40 -6.84 -9.88
N VAL A 710 -12.80 -7.80 -9.05
CA VAL A 710 -12.26 -7.99 -7.70
C VAL A 710 -11.74 -9.41 -7.48
N ALA A 711 -10.82 -9.55 -6.55
CA ALA A 711 -10.24 -10.83 -6.12
C ALA A 711 -11.27 -11.64 -5.32
N GLU A 712 -11.41 -12.91 -5.67
CA GLU A 712 -12.27 -13.85 -4.98
C GLU A 712 -11.85 -14.03 -3.51
N GLY A 713 -12.79 -13.89 -2.59
CA GLY A 713 -12.58 -14.06 -1.15
C GLY A 713 -11.95 -12.87 -0.43
N SER A 714 -11.63 -11.75 -1.15
CA SER A 714 -11.06 -10.56 -0.52
C SER A 714 -11.58 -9.23 -1.05
N ASN A 715 -12.29 -9.22 -2.16
CA ASN A 715 -12.80 -8.03 -2.83
C ASN A 715 -11.72 -6.97 -3.21
N THR A 716 -10.44 -7.36 -3.24
CA THR A 716 -9.33 -6.48 -3.67
C THR A 716 -9.44 -6.19 -5.17
N PRO A 717 -9.34 -4.93 -5.64
CA PRO A 717 -9.38 -4.62 -7.07
C PRO A 717 -8.33 -5.37 -7.89
N VAL A 718 -8.72 -5.94 -9.03
CA VAL A 718 -7.85 -6.69 -9.93
C VAL A 718 -7.14 -5.74 -10.89
N SER A 719 -6.07 -5.12 -10.41
CA SER A 719 -5.26 -4.15 -11.17
C SER A 719 -4.10 -4.78 -11.95
N LYS A 720 -3.99 -6.11 -11.90
CA LYS A 720 -3.01 -6.90 -12.66
C LYS A 720 -3.76 -7.85 -13.58
N ALA A 721 -3.25 -8.09 -14.77
CA ALA A 721 -3.90 -8.92 -15.79
C ALA A 721 -5.25 -8.34 -16.33
N VAL A 722 -5.36 -7.01 -16.47
CA VAL A 722 -6.49 -6.36 -17.14
C VAL A 722 -6.38 -6.62 -18.64
N VAL A 723 -7.44 -7.16 -19.26
CA VAL A 723 -7.44 -7.40 -20.70
C VAL A 723 -7.57 -6.05 -21.43
N VAL A 724 -6.61 -5.75 -22.31
CA VAL A 724 -6.60 -4.49 -23.07
C VAL A 724 -6.28 -4.74 -24.55
N ARG A 725 -6.77 -3.84 -25.40
CA ARG A 725 -6.30 -3.70 -26.79
C ARG A 725 -5.65 -2.32 -26.96
N LEU A 726 -4.67 -2.25 -27.84
CA LEU A 726 -4.00 -1.02 -28.23
C LEU A 726 -4.43 -0.68 -29.66
N GLU A 727 -4.91 0.53 -29.86
CA GLU A 727 -5.33 1.04 -31.16
C GLU A 727 -4.46 2.24 -31.55
N PRO A 728 -3.99 2.38 -32.81
CA PRO A 728 -3.27 3.57 -33.23
C PRO A 728 -4.10 4.81 -32.98
N HIS A 729 -3.54 5.78 -32.24
CA HIS A 729 -4.22 7.04 -31.96
C HIS A 729 -4.49 7.81 -33.25
N ARG A 730 -5.72 8.31 -33.41
CA ARG A 730 -6.15 9.16 -34.53
C ARG A 730 -6.38 10.56 -34.01
N ALA A 731 -5.63 11.53 -34.53
CA ALA A 731 -5.65 12.92 -34.08
C ALA A 731 -7.02 13.65 -34.21
N ASP A 732 -7.98 13.04 -34.94
CA ASP A 732 -9.32 13.64 -35.19
C ASP A 732 -10.42 13.07 -34.24
N ALA A 733 -10.11 12.19 -33.30
CA ALA A 733 -11.10 11.77 -32.29
C ALA A 733 -11.25 12.89 -31.24
N PRO A 734 -12.49 13.31 -30.89
CA PRO A 734 -12.66 14.33 -29.84
C PRO A 734 -12.09 13.80 -28.54
N ASP A 735 -11.20 14.59 -27.95
CA ASP A 735 -10.61 14.32 -26.62
C ASP A 735 -11.74 14.43 -25.59
N THR A 736 -12.33 13.29 -25.22
CA THR A 736 -13.30 13.22 -24.14
C THR A 736 -12.55 12.86 -22.87
N ASP A 737 -12.26 13.88 -22.07
CA ASP A 737 -11.92 13.80 -20.64
C ASP A 737 -10.54 13.24 -20.23
N ALA A 738 -9.44 13.81 -20.73
CA ALA A 738 -8.17 13.67 -20.03
C ALA A 738 -7.38 14.99 -20.00
N PRO A 739 -7.02 15.51 -18.82
CA PRO A 739 -6.14 16.68 -18.71
C PRO A 739 -4.80 16.38 -19.38
N ASP A 740 -4.34 17.30 -20.23
CA ASP A 740 -3.09 17.21 -20.98
C ASP A 740 -1.89 17.22 -20.04
N THR A 741 -1.42 16.03 -19.60
CA THR A 741 -0.24 15.90 -18.74
C THR A 741 1.08 16.01 -19.51
N ASP A 742 1.07 16.10 -20.83
CA ASP A 742 2.28 16.30 -21.65
C ASP A 742 2.67 17.79 -21.82
N ARG A 743 1.78 18.71 -21.50
CA ARG A 743 2.11 20.14 -21.37
C ARG A 743 2.44 20.46 -19.92
N ALA A 744 3.71 20.30 -19.55
CA ALA A 744 4.20 20.94 -18.33
C ALA A 744 4.03 22.47 -18.53
N PRO A 745 3.29 23.19 -17.65
CA PRO A 745 3.37 24.63 -17.63
C PRO A 745 4.81 25.01 -17.36
N GLU A 746 5.36 25.96 -18.13
CA GLU A 746 6.63 26.57 -17.77
C GLU A 746 6.55 27.01 -16.31
N PRO A 747 7.53 26.67 -15.46
CA PRO A 747 7.53 27.18 -14.09
C PRO A 747 7.50 28.70 -14.18
N ALA A 748 6.57 29.32 -13.45
CA ALA A 748 6.52 30.78 -13.30
C ALA A 748 7.94 31.26 -13.03
N SER A 749 8.44 32.15 -13.88
CA SER A 749 9.78 32.69 -13.81
C SER A 749 10.05 33.22 -12.40
N ARG A 750 10.91 32.53 -11.66
CA ARG A 750 11.47 33.08 -10.42
C ARG A 750 12.20 34.37 -10.78
N PRO A 751 12.05 35.43 -10.01
CA PRO A 751 12.89 36.61 -10.25
C PRO A 751 14.36 36.19 -10.06
N ASP A 752 15.18 36.45 -11.09
CA ASP A 752 16.61 36.24 -11.09
C ASP A 752 17.24 37.06 -9.97
N THR A 753 17.58 36.38 -8.86
CA THR A 753 18.58 36.91 -7.93
C THR A 753 19.77 35.96 -7.94
N GLU A 754 20.63 36.11 -8.94
CA GLU A 754 21.99 35.61 -8.86
C GLU A 754 22.78 36.44 -7.85
N PRO A 755 23.42 35.84 -6.85
CA PRO A 755 24.51 36.48 -6.13
C PRO A 755 25.76 36.32 -7.00
N SER A 756 26.28 37.42 -7.52
CA SER A 756 27.60 37.46 -8.14
C SER A 756 28.67 37.02 -7.14
N LEU A 757 29.27 35.87 -7.35
CA LEU A 757 30.51 35.45 -6.74
C LEU A 757 31.66 35.96 -7.63
N THR A 758 32.21 37.15 -7.31
CA THR A 758 33.54 37.55 -7.68
C THR A 758 34.45 37.35 -6.47
N ARG A 759 35.45 36.51 -6.68
CA ARG A 759 36.67 36.11 -5.95
C ARG A 759 36.54 35.08 -4.86
#